data_bf2ecc3a8f961b726386cb7093bdc664
#
_entry.id   bf2ecc3a8f961b726386cb7093bdc664
#
_cell.length_a   1.000
_cell.length_b   1.000
_cell.length_c   1.000
_cell.angle_alpha   90.00
_cell.angle_beta   90.00
_cell.angle_gamma   90.00
#
_symmetry.space_group_name_H-M   'P 1'
#
loop_
_entity.id
_entity.type
_entity.pdbx_description
1 polymer ?
#
loop_
_entity_poly.entity_id
_entity_poly.type
_entity_poly.pdbx_seq_one_letter_code
_entity_poly.pdbx_strand_id
1 'polypeptide(L)'
;MTMHPLSLACLLGMAICTSAHATDVAAASAVPQATALPTIEIHADTQNGFHSAAPVQTDKSDTPLAQTPLSITVVRRALLDSQQSLTLVDALHNVSGVVANTYGRRGWDDLIIRGQTASDALFVDGLRTAGSNRVAEQLFGMQQVEVLKGPASLLYGQVLPGGLVNLISKRPGTEPMRRVDLGLGSDGLRQGSLDLNQPLSANSKAALRLTALAMNSDDPTEHVYFRSRWIAPALALDLGERTDFVLLTSYQERDYIRQQGLPWEGSVDPNRNGRIDRALFTGEPGQTPYHSHQSRLSYVLDHRFDNGWSLHHAARWQAFGLDGLLIASNGLAPDLRTLRRTGMQQAFDGRTWVQDTYLQGDFLTGSWQHTLTAGADAFKTWEWNVQSTCQVGTLNVYAPVYGRPIVCPTTPSRDTLNVVASGGAYLRDRIQFAPDWQLLLGLRHDLSHNRSEDRGAGAQTRNDTNATTGSAALMFDTGGGVHPYASVATSFYPNVGTDVQGATFGPEHGRQVELGAKMEVGASTSLSVALYDLRRRNVLQNDPLHDGYSIAVGEQRSRGVELNAAADLGSGLSLFGGYAYTDAVVTDDGGQRISSVGQRLNNVPRHSGSLWLQYAAHGAADGWSISGGARAEGEKSAYGHRIPGYMVFDAGLAYRQRHWHYALNLKNAFDHDYFTGGLQRAVALGDPRTLLFSVGVDY
;
A
#
# COMPACT_ATOMS: atom_id res chain seq x y z
N MET A 1 -35.66 -16.25 -10.43
CA MET A 1 -35.25 -16.54 -11.80
C MET A 1 -35.92 -15.50 -12.69
N THR A 2 -35.31 -14.32 -12.77
CA THR A 2 -35.66 -13.27 -13.77
C THR A 2 -34.37 -12.44 -13.89
N MET A 3 -33.69 -12.64 -15.01
CA MET A 3 -32.53 -11.83 -15.42
C MET A 3 -33.02 -10.44 -15.80
N HIS A 4 -32.45 -9.40 -15.18
CA HIS A 4 -32.59 -8.03 -15.64
C HIS A 4 -31.31 -7.58 -16.36
N PRO A 5 -31.37 -6.79 -17.44
CA PRO A 5 -30.35 -6.61 -18.44
C PRO A 5 -29.40 -5.46 -18.08
N LEU A 6 -28.22 -5.79 -17.62
CA LEU A 6 -27.08 -4.86 -17.50
C LEU A 6 -25.79 -5.42 -18.15
N SER A 7 -25.98 -6.33 -19.12
CA SER A 7 -24.89 -6.99 -19.84
C SER A 7 -24.69 -6.48 -21.27
N LEU A 8 -25.16 -5.27 -21.61
CA LEU A 8 -25.13 -4.80 -23.02
C LEU A 8 -24.64 -3.36 -23.19
N ALA A 9 -23.66 -2.93 -22.44
CA ALA A 9 -23.09 -1.60 -22.60
C ALA A 9 -21.58 -1.56 -22.97
N CYS A 10 -21.00 -2.70 -23.33
CA CYS A 10 -19.57 -2.77 -23.68
C CYS A 10 -19.29 -3.12 -25.16
N LEU A 11 -20.26 -3.02 -26.07
CA LEU A 11 -20.08 -3.37 -27.48
C LEU A 11 -20.80 -2.39 -28.43
N LEU A 12 -20.59 -1.09 -28.27
CA LEU A 12 -20.98 -0.13 -29.33
C LEU A 12 -20.06 1.11 -29.25
N GLY A 13 -18.95 1.04 -29.92
CA GLY A 13 -17.97 2.13 -30.06
C GLY A 13 -17.07 1.95 -31.29
N MET A 14 -17.55 1.28 -32.33
CA MET A 14 -16.89 1.22 -33.63
C MET A 14 -17.90 1.51 -34.71
N ALA A 15 -17.83 2.71 -35.27
CA ALA A 15 -18.05 3.05 -36.68
C ALA A 15 -18.55 4.48 -36.80
N ILE A 16 -17.64 5.41 -37.09
CA ILE A 16 -17.91 6.52 -38.03
C ILE A 16 -16.54 6.89 -38.63
N CYS A 17 -16.18 6.25 -39.74
CA CYS A 17 -15.20 6.77 -40.68
C CYS A 17 -15.96 7.55 -41.76
N THR A 18 -15.89 8.86 -41.73
CA THR A 18 -16.22 9.69 -42.88
C THR A 18 -14.93 10.08 -43.60
N SER A 19 -14.80 9.62 -44.83
CA SER A 19 -13.73 9.94 -45.74
C SER A 19 -13.74 11.43 -46.12
N ALA A 20 -12.68 12.17 -45.80
CA ALA A 20 -12.40 13.47 -46.30
C ALA A 20 -11.26 13.37 -47.35
N HIS A 21 -11.51 13.82 -48.56
CA HIS A 21 -10.52 13.90 -49.64
C HIS A 21 -9.52 15.00 -49.33
N ALA A 22 -8.24 14.64 -49.35
CA ALA A 22 -7.14 15.59 -49.27
C ALA A 22 -6.74 16.06 -50.67
N THR A 23 -6.65 17.37 -50.86
CA THR A 23 -5.98 18.02 -52.00
C THR A 23 -4.51 18.24 -51.68
N ASP A 24 -3.66 17.78 -52.57
CA ASP A 24 -2.21 17.96 -52.54
C ASP A 24 -1.77 19.43 -52.49
N VAL A 25 -0.95 19.77 -51.49
CA VAL A 25 -0.02 20.90 -51.58
C VAL A 25 1.34 20.41 -51.03
N ALA A 26 2.28 20.27 -51.97
CA ALA A 26 3.66 19.96 -51.67
C ALA A 26 4.38 21.16 -51.04
N ALA A 27 4.86 21.02 -49.80
CA ALA A 27 5.94 21.83 -49.27
C ALA A 27 6.81 20.93 -48.35
N ALA A 28 8.03 20.67 -48.81
CA ALA A 28 9.03 19.94 -48.07
C ALA A 28 9.45 20.73 -46.81
N SER A 29 9.14 20.24 -45.66
CA SER A 29 9.77 20.62 -44.39
C SER A 29 10.25 19.34 -43.70
N ALA A 30 11.55 19.31 -43.40
CA ALA A 30 12.17 18.18 -42.69
C ALA A 30 11.42 17.91 -41.42
N VAL A 31 10.77 16.73 -41.35
CA VAL A 31 10.17 16.18 -40.14
C VAL A 31 11.35 15.89 -39.19
N PRO A 32 11.36 16.42 -37.95
CA PRO A 32 12.28 15.93 -36.95
C PRO A 32 12.03 14.44 -36.80
N GLN A 33 13.09 13.62 -36.91
CA GLN A 33 13.01 12.19 -36.60
C GLN A 33 12.39 12.07 -35.22
N ALA A 34 11.23 11.42 -35.15
CA ALA A 34 10.62 11.04 -33.90
C ALA A 34 11.67 10.24 -33.12
N THR A 35 12.14 10.80 -32.02
CA THR A 35 12.99 10.10 -31.09
C THR A 35 12.15 8.90 -30.65
N ALA A 36 12.60 7.69 -30.96
CA ALA A 36 11.93 6.47 -30.53
C ALA A 36 11.79 6.57 -28.99
N LEU A 37 10.56 6.66 -28.50
CA LEU A 37 10.30 6.58 -27.07
C LEU A 37 10.94 5.30 -26.54
N PRO A 38 11.63 5.35 -25.41
CA PRO A 38 12.24 4.17 -24.84
C PRO A 38 11.14 3.12 -24.65
N THR A 39 11.36 1.97 -25.23
CA THR A 39 10.60 0.76 -24.91
C THR A 39 10.55 0.68 -23.40
N ILE A 40 9.39 0.44 -22.79
CA ILE A 40 9.34 -0.03 -21.40
C ILE A 40 9.93 -1.45 -21.43
N GLU A 41 11.23 -1.51 -21.60
CA GLU A 41 11.97 -2.72 -21.31
C GLU A 41 11.94 -2.83 -19.80
N ILE A 42 11.08 -3.71 -19.30
CA ILE A 42 11.19 -4.19 -17.93
C ILE A 42 12.46 -5.05 -17.93
N HIS A 43 13.60 -4.38 -17.90
CA HIS A 43 14.84 -5.05 -17.59
C HIS A 43 14.62 -5.70 -16.23
N ALA A 44 14.87 -7.01 -16.11
CA ALA A 44 15.12 -7.63 -14.83
C ALA A 44 16.21 -6.75 -14.20
N ASP A 45 15.84 -5.99 -13.16
CA ASP A 45 16.61 -4.87 -12.69
C ASP A 45 17.94 -5.36 -12.09
N THR A 46 18.97 -5.41 -12.93
CA THR A 46 20.34 -5.72 -12.54
C THR A 46 21.03 -4.52 -11.87
N GLN A 47 20.33 -3.38 -11.73
CA GLN A 47 20.86 -2.23 -11.04
C GLN A 47 20.79 -2.45 -9.52
N ASN A 48 21.93 -2.70 -8.91
CA ASN A 48 22.10 -2.94 -7.47
C ASN A 48 21.90 -1.68 -6.61
N GLY A 49 21.28 -0.62 -7.15
CA GLY A 49 21.15 0.67 -6.50
C GLY A 49 19.76 0.95 -5.92
N PHE A 50 19.67 1.98 -5.08
CA PHE A 50 18.43 2.42 -4.45
C PHE A 50 17.71 3.51 -5.23
N HIS A 51 18.43 4.22 -6.10
CA HIS A 51 17.89 5.26 -6.98
C HIS A 51 17.05 4.66 -8.13
N SER A 52 15.98 5.34 -8.51
CA SER A 52 15.18 5.03 -9.69
C SER A 52 14.82 6.31 -10.45
N ALA A 53 15.27 6.42 -11.69
CA ALA A 53 14.86 7.48 -12.62
C ALA A 53 13.71 7.03 -13.54
N ALA A 54 13.39 5.74 -13.54
CA ALA A 54 12.37 5.16 -14.41
C ALA A 54 10.97 5.74 -14.15
N PRO A 55 10.09 5.73 -15.17
CA PRO A 55 8.67 5.96 -14.98
C PRO A 55 8.08 5.01 -13.93
N VAL A 56 7.06 5.48 -13.21
CA VAL A 56 6.37 4.71 -12.17
C VAL A 56 4.99 4.28 -12.66
N GLN A 57 4.60 3.04 -12.39
CA GLN A 57 3.29 2.53 -12.82
C GLN A 57 2.13 3.30 -12.16
N THR A 58 2.35 3.81 -10.95
CA THR A 58 1.34 4.58 -10.21
C THR A 58 0.93 5.87 -10.92
N ASP A 59 1.78 6.45 -11.77
CA ASP A 59 1.41 7.63 -12.56
C ASP A 59 0.65 7.30 -13.85
N LYS A 60 0.60 6.03 -14.26
CA LYS A 60 -0.01 5.60 -15.54
C LYS A 60 0.52 6.42 -16.73
N SER A 61 1.84 6.70 -16.76
CA SER A 61 2.52 7.41 -17.84
C SER A 61 3.98 7.00 -17.93
N ASP A 62 4.57 7.22 -19.11
CA ASP A 62 5.99 6.98 -19.38
C ASP A 62 6.89 8.14 -18.96
N THR A 63 6.37 9.05 -18.11
CA THR A 63 7.12 10.21 -17.64
C THR A 63 8.11 9.81 -16.55
N PRO A 64 9.36 10.26 -16.64
CA PRO A 64 10.32 10.10 -15.57
C PRO A 64 9.81 10.67 -14.24
N LEU A 65 10.16 10.00 -13.15
CA LEU A 65 9.68 10.38 -11.81
C LEU A 65 10.01 11.84 -11.46
N ALA A 66 11.15 12.35 -11.90
CA ALA A 66 11.56 13.74 -11.66
C ALA A 66 10.67 14.77 -12.34
N GLN A 67 10.09 14.42 -13.49
CA GLN A 67 9.21 15.29 -14.28
C GLN A 67 7.71 15.11 -13.96
N THR A 68 7.40 14.32 -12.94
CA THR A 68 6.02 14.06 -12.50
C THR A 68 5.70 14.96 -11.30
N PRO A 69 4.76 15.92 -11.39
CA PRO A 69 4.45 16.88 -10.31
C PRO A 69 3.56 16.25 -9.21
N LEU A 70 3.95 15.08 -8.72
CA LEU A 70 3.27 14.30 -7.68
C LEU A 70 4.30 13.79 -6.67
N SER A 71 3.92 13.72 -5.41
CA SER A 71 4.76 13.11 -4.36
C SER A 71 4.68 11.59 -4.43
N ILE A 72 5.65 10.96 -5.08
CA ILE A 72 5.77 9.50 -5.19
C ILE A 72 7.12 9.06 -4.62
N THR A 73 7.11 8.02 -3.78
CA THR A 73 8.31 7.37 -3.26
C THR A 73 8.35 5.94 -3.79
N VAL A 74 9.50 5.51 -4.30
CA VAL A 74 9.72 4.16 -4.85
C VAL A 74 10.70 3.41 -3.95
N VAL A 75 10.27 2.30 -3.38
CA VAL A 75 11.11 1.37 -2.60
C VAL A 75 11.43 0.17 -3.48
N ARG A 76 12.67 0.13 -3.98
CA ARG A 76 13.12 -0.87 -4.95
C ARG A 76 13.49 -2.20 -4.29
N ARG A 77 13.49 -3.28 -5.08
CA ARG A 77 13.87 -4.62 -4.63
C ARG A 77 15.27 -4.65 -3.98
N ALA A 78 16.24 -3.91 -4.53
CA ALA A 78 17.60 -3.84 -3.98
C ALA A 78 17.62 -3.34 -2.51
N LEU A 79 16.83 -2.32 -2.18
CA LEU A 79 16.68 -1.86 -0.79
C LEU A 79 16.02 -2.92 0.09
N LEU A 80 14.93 -3.53 -0.38
CA LEU A 80 14.20 -4.57 0.34
C LEU A 80 15.09 -5.79 0.64
N ASP A 81 15.92 -6.19 -0.32
CA ASP A 81 16.86 -7.31 -0.16
C ASP A 81 17.99 -6.95 0.81
N SER A 82 18.53 -5.73 0.73
CA SER A 82 19.61 -5.28 1.63
C SER A 82 19.17 -5.26 3.10
N GLN A 83 17.87 -5.01 3.35
CA GLN A 83 17.26 -5.00 4.68
C GLN A 83 16.67 -6.36 5.09
N GLN A 84 16.67 -7.36 4.19
CA GLN A 84 15.91 -8.61 4.35
C GLN A 84 14.46 -8.32 4.80
N SER A 85 13.77 -7.44 4.07
CA SER A 85 12.39 -7.04 4.36
C SER A 85 11.43 -8.21 4.13
N LEU A 86 10.68 -8.62 5.15
CA LEU A 86 9.77 -9.77 5.11
C LEU A 86 8.33 -9.38 4.84
N THR A 87 7.94 -8.16 5.23
CA THR A 87 6.56 -7.69 5.20
C THR A 87 6.44 -6.33 4.48
N LEU A 88 5.23 -5.98 4.07
CA LEU A 88 4.95 -4.64 3.53
C LEU A 88 5.27 -3.54 4.56
N VAL A 89 5.06 -3.80 5.84
CA VAL A 89 5.41 -2.88 6.92
C VAL A 89 6.91 -2.56 6.92
N ASP A 90 7.78 -3.57 6.72
CA ASP A 90 9.24 -3.35 6.61
C ASP A 90 9.59 -2.40 5.46
N ALA A 91 8.95 -2.58 4.31
CA ALA A 91 9.15 -1.69 3.15
C ALA A 91 8.72 -0.25 3.45
N LEU A 92 7.55 -0.09 4.08
CA LEU A 92 6.94 1.21 4.35
C LEU A 92 7.64 2.01 5.45
N HIS A 93 8.39 1.38 6.34
CA HIS A 93 9.25 2.07 7.30
C HIS A 93 10.30 2.97 6.64
N ASN A 94 10.60 2.75 5.36
CA ASN A 94 11.53 3.60 4.60
C ASN A 94 10.85 4.84 3.99
N VAL A 95 9.52 4.95 4.04
CA VAL A 95 8.77 6.00 3.36
C VAL A 95 8.36 7.10 4.33
N SER A 96 8.82 8.32 4.09
CA SER A 96 8.46 9.48 4.92
C SER A 96 6.96 9.75 4.93
N GLY A 97 6.40 10.12 6.10
CA GLY A 97 4.97 10.43 6.25
C GLY A 97 4.03 9.24 6.20
N VAL A 98 4.58 8.01 6.24
CA VAL A 98 3.82 6.77 6.34
C VAL A 98 4.02 6.15 7.73
N VAL A 99 2.92 5.71 8.34
CA VAL A 99 2.92 4.92 9.58
C VAL A 99 2.21 3.62 9.31
N ALA A 100 2.80 2.51 9.73
CA ALA A 100 2.25 1.17 9.56
C ALA A 100 2.31 0.38 10.87
N ASN A 101 1.62 -0.77 10.93
CA ASN A 101 1.62 -1.67 12.08
C ASN A 101 1.03 -1.06 13.37
N THR A 102 -0.02 -0.26 13.25
CA THR A 102 -0.67 0.37 14.41
C THR A 102 -1.62 -0.57 15.17
N TYR A 103 -2.06 -1.66 14.53
CA TYR A 103 -2.97 -2.67 15.07
C TYR A 103 -2.28 -3.94 15.57
N GLY A 104 -0.96 -3.94 15.65
CA GLY A 104 -0.17 -5.09 16.08
C GLY A 104 0.40 -5.90 14.90
N ARG A 105 1.23 -6.90 15.24
CA ARG A 105 2.06 -7.63 14.29
C ARG A 105 1.28 -8.64 13.48
N ARG A 106 1.57 -8.69 12.16
CA ARG A 106 1.27 -9.76 11.20
C ARG A 106 -0.21 -9.95 10.84
N GLY A 107 -0.43 -10.41 9.65
CA GLY A 107 -1.72 -10.84 9.11
C GLY A 107 -2.53 -9.77 8.40
N TRP A 108 -2.42 -8.50 8.78
CA TRP A 108 -3.14 -7.37 8.19
C TRP A 108 -2.16 -6.26 7.80
N ASP A 109 -2.51 -5.49 6.77
CA ASP A 109 -1.80 -4.28 6.38
C ASP A 109 -2.64 -3.07 6.80
N ASP A 110 -2.21 -2.37 7.84
CA ASP A 110 -2.82 -1.13 8.29
C ASP A 110 -1.86 0.04 8.06
N LEU A 111 -2.36 1.06 7.37
CA LEU A 111 -1.56 2.14 6.86
C LEU A 111 -2.18 3.49 7.18
N ILE A 112 -1.32 4.46 7.54
CA ILE A 112 -1.64 5.86 7.66
C ILE A 112 -0.65 6.64 6.78
N ILE A 113 -1.15 7.43 5.83
CA ILE A 113 -0.34 8.27 4.95
C ILE A 113 -0.75 9.72 5.17
N ARG A 114 0.22 10.60 5.44
CA ARG A 114 -0.03 12.03 5.76
C ARG A 114 -1.09 12.21 6.86
N GLY A 115 -1.09 11.33 7.87
CA GLY A 115 -2.04 11.35 8.97
C GLY A 115 -3.44 10.84 8.65
N GLN A 116 -3.72 10.38 7.43
CA GLN A 116 -5.00 9.81 7.02
C GLN A 116 -4.90 8.29 6.86
N THR A 117 -5.92 7.56 7.29
CA THR A 117 -5.97 6.10 7.07
C THR A 117 -5.93 5.79 5.57
N ALA A 118 -5.20 4.74 5.20
CA ALA A 118 -5.01 4.30 3.83
C ALA A 118 -5.03 2.77 3.69
N SER A 119 -5.54 2.04 4.69
CA SER A 119 -5.54 0.57 4.71
C SER A 119 -6.36 -0.05 3.57
N ASP A 120 -7.35 0.66 3.02
CA ASP A 120 -8.14 0.23 1.85
C ASP A 120 -7.56 0.75 0.51
N ALA A 121 -6.42 1.42 0.55
CA ALA A 121 -5.77 2.02 -0.61
C ALA A 121 -4.53 1.22 -1.04
N LEU A 122 -4.63 -0.10 -1.01
CA LEU A 122 -3.63 -1.01 -1.55
C LEU A 122 -3.99 -1.43 -2.98
N PHE A 123 -3.00 -1.34 -3.84
CA PHE A 123 -3.06 -1.73 -5.25
C PHE A 123 -1.91 -2.70 -5.55
N VAL A 124 -2.13 -3.57 -6.51
CA VAL A 124 -1.08 -4.43 -7.09
C VAL A 124 -1.16 -4.28 -8.59
N ASP A 125 -0.05 -3.95 -9.23
CA ASP A 125 0.03 -3.70 -10.68
C ASP A 125 -1.02 -2.68 -11.18
N GLY A 126 -1.24 -1.61 -10.40
CA GLY A 126 -2.22 -0.55 -10.71
C GLY A 126 -3.68 -0.91 -10.45
N LEU A 127 -3.98 -2.15 -10.12
CA LEU A 127 -5.34 -2.64 -9.85
C LEU A 127 -5.63 -2.73 -8.36
N ARG A 128 -6.78 -2.21 -7.92
CA ARG A 128 -7.23 -2.25 -6.52
C ARG A 128 -7.25 -3.68 -5.99
N THR A 129 -6.75 -3.88 -4.76
CA THR A 129 -6.93 -5.14 -4.04
C THR A 129 -8.20 -5.11 -3.18
N ALA A 130 -8.82 -6.27 -2.99
CA ALA A 130 -9.89 -6.43 -2.02
C ALA A 130 -9.37 -7.15 -0.77
N GLY A 131 -9.95 -6.81 0.38
CA GLY A 131 -9.60 -7.46 1.64
C GLY A 131 -8.20 -7.18 2.14
N SER A 132 -7.53 -6.11 1.69
CA SER A 132 -6.18 -5.74 2.14
C SER A 132 -6.09 -5.51 3.64
N ASN A 133 -7.17 -5.05 4.24
CA ASN A 133 -7.33 -4.94 5.69
C ASN A 133 -7.78 -6.25 6.36
N ARG A 134 -7.76 -7.39 5.66
CA ARG A 134 -8.05 -8.74 6.17
C ARG A 134 -6.89 -9.71 5.91
N VAL A 135 -6.31 -9.63 4.72
CA VAL A 135 -5.22 -10.52 4.28
C VAL A 135 -4.06 -9.64 3.81
N ALA A 136 -2.96 -9.66 4.56
CA ALA A 136 -1.78 -8.86 4.22
C ALA A 136 -1.10 -9.35 2.94
N GLU A 137 -0.48 -8.42 2.20
CA GLU A 137 0.20 -8.70 0.94
C GLU A 137 1.55 -9.40 1.14
N GLN A 138 1.94 -10.25 0.17
CA GLN A 138 3.23 -10.93 0.20
C GLN A 138 4.30 -10.11 -0.52
N LEU A 139 5.26 -9.57 0.24
CA LEU A 139 6.31 -8.71 -0.30
C LEU A 139 7.31 -9.46 -1.20
N PHE A 140 7.55 -10.76 -0.97
CA PHE A 140 8.53 -11.55 -1.74
C PHE A 140 8.23 -11.56 -3.24
N GLY A 141 6.96 -11.63 -3.62
CA GLY A 141 6.51 -11.61 -5.02
C GLY A 141 6.59 -10.25 -5.70
N MET A 142 7.03 -9.19 -4.99
CA MET A 142 7.01 -7.82 -5.50
C MET A 142 8.41 -7.36 -5.92
N GLN A 143 8.47 -6.65 -7.05
CA GLN A 143 9.69 -6.03 -7.58
C GLN A 143 9.99 -4.70 -6.90
N GLN A 144 8.95 -3.91 -6.63
CA GLN A 144 9.05 -2.62 -5.93
C GLN A 144 7.73 -2.25 -5.26
N VAL A 145 7.80 -1.27 -4.37
CA VAL A 145 6.66 -0.66 -3.71
C VAL A 145 6.64 0.83 -4.07
N GLU A 146 5.56 1.30 -4.66
CA GLU A 146 5.34 2.70 -5.00
C GLU A 146 4.31 3.29 -4.05
N VAL A 147 4.62 4.44 -3.45
CA VAL A 147 3.71 5.14 -2.54
C VAL A 147 3.41 6.51 -3.11
N LEU A 148 2.18 6.70 -3.59
CA LEU A 148 1.65 8.00 -4.00
C LEU A 148 1.00 8.67 -2.79
N LYS A 149 1.45 9.86 -2.44
CA LYS A 149 0.98 10.62 -1.27
C LYS A 149 0.04 11.75 -1.69
N GLY A 150 -1.06 11.90 -0.96
CA GLY A 150 -2.13 12.86 -1.26
C GLY A 150 -3.24 12.28 -2.13
N PRO A 151 -4.24 13.10 -2.54
CA PRO A 151 -5.42 12.66 -3.27
C PRO A 151 -5.08 11.99 -4.60
N ALA A 152 -5.49 10.74 -4.78
CA ALA A 152 -5.19 9.90 -5.95
C ALA A 152 -6.43 9.56 -6.79
N SER A 153 -7.60 10.14 -6.49
CA SER A 153 -8.85 9.73 -7.13
C SER A 153 -8.89 9.95 -8.63
N LEU A 154 -8.14 10.91 -9.18
CA LEU A 154 -8.09 11.12 -10.62
C LEU A 154 -7.80 9.84 -11.40
N LEU A 155 -6.83 9.04 -10.97
CA LEU A 155 -6.41 7.83 -11.67
C LEU A 155 -6.94 6.53 -11.03
N TYR A 156 -7.40 6.59 -9.78
CA TYR A 156 -7.70 5.41 -8.96
C TYR A 156 -9.10 5.38 -8.34
N GLY A 157 -9.96 6.38 -8.66
CA GLY A 157 -11.35 6.44 -8.17
C GLY A 157 -11.47 6.63 -6.67
N GLN A 158 -12.25 5.80 -6.02
CA GLN A 158 -12.52 5.89 -4.58
C GLN A 158 -11.25 5.63 -3.75
N VAL A 159 -10.54 6.68 -3.36
CA VAL A 159 -9.35 6.61 -2.51
C VAL A 159 -9.43 7.69 -1.44
N LEU A 160 -9.15 7.31 -0.20
CA LEU A 160 -9.02 8.28 0.90
C LEU A 160 -7.86 9.24 0.62
N PRO A 161 -7.94 10.49 1.10
CA PRO A 161 -7.06 11.57 0.64
C PRO A 161 -5.59 11.44 1.06
N GLY A 162 -5.24 10.52 1.94
CA GLY A 162 -3.85 10.30 2.38
C GLY A 162 -2.94 9.85 1.25
N GLY A 163 -3.45 9.01 0.36
CA GLY A 163 -2.67 8.42 -0.74
C GLY A 163 -2.95 6.94 -0.92
N LEU A 164 -2.09 6.28 -1.69
CA LEU A 164 -2.15 4.84 -1.95
C LEU A 164 -0.77 4.19 -1.98
N VAL A 165 -0.76 2.88 -1.82
CA VAL A 165 0.41 2.03 -2.03
C VAL A 165 0.14 1.09 -3.20
N ASN A 166 1.02 1.10 -4.20
CA ASN A 166 0.97 0.20 -5.35
C ASN A 166 2.17 -0.75 -5.31
N LEU A 167 1.90 -2.03 -5.27
CA LEU A 167 2.89 -3.10 -5.27
C LEU A 167 3.08 -3.58 -6.71
N ILE A 168 4.31 -3.58 -7.19
CA ILE A 168 4.64 -4.02 -8.54
C ILE A 168 5.13 -5.45 -8.50
N SER A 169 4.41 -6.34 -9.15
CA SER A 169 4.74 -7.76 -9.19
C SER A 169 6.04 -8.04 -9.97
N LYS A 170 6.78 -9.03 -9.54
CA LYS A 170 7.88 -9.60 -10.32
C LYS A 170 7.33 -10.20 -11.62
N ARG A 171 7.85 -9.74 -12.77
CA ARG A 171 7.41 -10.18 -14.10
C ARG A 171 8.45 -11.09 -14.76
N PRO A 172 8.05 -11.97 -15.69
CA PRO A 172 8.99 -12.68 -16.55
C PRO A 172 9.85 -11.72 -17.36
N GLY A 173 11.14 -12.03 -17.51
CA GLY A 173 12.11 -11.23 -18.26
C GLY A 173 12.91 -12.06 -19.24
N THR A 174 13.70 -11.40 -20.08
CA THR A 174 14.50 -12.04 -21.16
C THR A 174 15.76 -12.75 -20.65
N GLU A 175 16.21 -12.42 -19.44
CA GLU A 175 17.41 -13.05 -18.87
C GLU A 175 17.04 -14.25 -18.00
N PRO A 176 17.71 -15.41 -18.20
CA PRO A 176 17.50 -16.58 -17.33
C PRO A 176 18.00 -16.27 -15.90
N MET A 177 17.22 -16.65 -14.91
CA MET A 177 17.57 -16.49 -13.50
C MET A 177 17.05 -17.69 -12.71
N ARG A 178 17.87 -18.24 -11.85
CA ARG A 178 17.51 -19.35 -10.95
C ARG A 178 18.07 -19.05 -9.58
N ARG A 179 17.23 -18.54 -8.71
CA ARG A 179 17.61 -18.18 -7.34
C ARG A 179 16.87 -19.03 -6.33
N VAL A 180 17.61 -19.60 -5.38
CA VAL A 180 17.10 -20.33 -4.23
C VAL A 180 17.73 -19.76 -2.98
N ASP A 181 16.91 -19.39 -2.00
CA ASP A 181 17.37 -18.87 -0.72
C ASP A 181 16.83 -19.70 0.45
N LEU A 182 17.65 -19.89 1.48
CA LEU A 182 17.28 -20.41 2.77
C LEU A 182 17.58 -19.36 3.84
N GLY A 183 16.64 -19.13 4.75
CA GLY A 183 16.74 -18.14 5.81
C GLY A 183 16.47 -18.74 7.18
N LEU A 184 17.21 -18.28 8.17
CA LEU A 184 17.02 -18.58 9.60
C LEU A 184 17.03 -17.25 10.39
N GLY A 185 16.35 -17.22 11.52
CA GLY A 185 16.36 -16.01 12.34
C GLY A 185 15.90 -16.24 13.77
N SER A 186 15.86 -15.15 14.51
CA SER A 186 15.25 -15.11 15.85
C SER A 186 13.83 -15.64 15.83
N ASP A 187 13.31 -16.01 17.01
CA ASP A 187 11.96 -16.54 17.19
C ASP A 187 11.68 -17.77 16.31
N GLY A 188 12.69 -18.63 16.13
CA GLY A 188 12.56 -19.86 15.35
C GLY A 188 12.24 -19.65 13.88
N LEU A 189 12.49 -18.44 13.32
CA LEU A 189 12.26 -18.16 11.90
C LEU A 189 13.01 -19.15 11.02
N ARG A 190 12.29 -19.77 10.11
CA ARG A 190 12.81 -20.62 9.02
C ARG A 190 12.08 -20.27 7.74
N GLN A 191 12.85 -20.02 6.69
CA GLN A 191 12.32 -19.62 5.40
C GLN A 191 13.03 -20.34 4.27
N GLY A 192 12.29 -20.73 3.24
CA GLY A 192 12.81 -21.16 1.95
C GLY A 192 12.10 -20.39 0.85
N SER A 193 12.85 -19.89 -0.13
CA SER A 193 12.28 -19.19 -1.27
C SER A 193 12.93 -19.58 -2.59
N LEU A 194 12.17 -19.44 -3.67
CA LEU A 194 12.53 -19.77 -5.03
C LEU A 194 12.10 -18.63 -5.96
N ASP A 195 12.99 -18.21 -6.85
CA ASP A 195 12.70 -17.26 -7.93
C ASP A 195 13.38 -17.75 -9.21
N LEU A 196 12.57 -18.26 -10.12
CA LEU A 196 13.01 -18.83 -11.41
C LEU A 196 12.45 -17.97 -12.53
N ASN A 197 13.31 -17.53 -13.44
CA ASN A 197 12.93 -16.89 -14.69
C ASN A 197 13.55 -17.65 -15.86
N GLN A 198 12.73 -18.09 -16.78
CA GLN A 198 13.15 -18.89 -17.94
C GLN A 198 12.59 -18.28 -19.22
N PRO A 199 13.42 -17.61 -20.05
CA PRO A 199 13.07 -17.29 -21.43
C PRO A 199 12.72 -18.56 -22.20
N LEU A 200 11.66 -18.52 -23.00
CA LEU A 200 11.20 -19.65 -23.79
C LEU A 200 11.92 -19.76 -25.14
N SER A 201 12.48 -18.65 -25.62
CA SER A 201 13.27 -18.57 -26.86
C SER A 201 14.29 -17.43 -26.75
N ALA A 202 15.45 -17.60 -27.38
CA ALA A 202 16.49 -16.58 -27.44
C ALA A 202 16.07 -15.31 -28.23
N ASN A 203 15.11 -15.46 -29.17
CA ASN A 203 14.68 -14.40 -30.07
C ASN A 203 13.25 -13.88 -29.78
N SER A 204 12.72 -14.18 -28.62
CA SER A 204 11.35 -13.85 -28.26
C SER A 204 11.29 -13.29 -26.83
N LYS A 205 10.37 -12.35 -26.57
CA LYS A 205 10.05 -11.87 -25.23
C LYS A 205 9.27 -12.89 -24.40
N ALA A 206 8.89 -14.04 -24.98
CA ALA A 206 8.16 -15.07 -24.25
C ALA A 206 9.02 -15.66 -23.14
N ALA A 207 8.52 -15.63 -21.92
CA ALA A 207 9.22 -16.10 -20.73
C ALA A 207 8.26 -16.58 -19.65
N LEU A 208 8.74 -17.52 -18.83
CA LEU A 208 8.07 -17.98 -17.62
C LEU A 208 8.83 -17.50 -16.40
N ARG A 209 8.11 -17.06 -15.35
CA ARG A 209 8.68 -16.84 -14.03
C ARG A 209 7.88 -17.57 -12.98
N LEU A 210 8.56 -18.18 -12.02
CA LEU A 210 7.96 -18.82 -10.87
C LEU A 210 8.60 -18.25 -9.60
N THR A 211 7.80 -17.65 -8.75
CA THR A 211 8.24 -17.27 -7.40
C THR A 211 7.49 -18.10 -6.37
N ALA A 212 8.19 -18.60 -5.35
CA ALA A 212 7.59 -19.34 -4.25
C ALA A 212 8.31 -19.04 -2.93
N LEU A 213 7.55 -19.08 -1.83
CA LEU A 213 8.03 -18.84 -0.48
C LEU A 213 7.30 -19.76 0.50
N ALA A 214 8.05 -20.36 1.43
CA ALA A 214 7.51 -20.97 2.63
C ALA A 214 8.24 -20.42 3.85
N MET A 215 7.51 -19.95 4.84
CA MET A 215 8.05 -19.33 6.05
C MET A 215 7.29 -19.83 7.28
N ASN A 216 8.01 -20.08 8.36
CA ASN A 216 7.49 -20.39 9.68
C ASN A 216 8.30 -19.63 10.72
N SER A 217 7.63 -19.00 11.68
CA SER A 217 8.28 -18.38 12.84
C SER A 217 7.33 -18.33 14.03
N ASP A 218 7.90 -18.32 15.22
CA ASP A 218 7.22 -17.89 16.41
C ASP A 218 7.20 -16.34 16.49
N ASP A 219 6.64 -15.79 17.54
CA ASP A 219 6.61 -14.36 17.85
C ASP A 219 7.26 -14.16 19.24
N PRO A 220 7.87 -13.00 19.51
CA PRO A 220 8.34 -12.67 20.87
C PRO A 220 7.25 -12.76 21.95
N THR A 221 5.97 -12.71 21.56
CA THR A 221 4.84 -12.98 22.46
C THR A 221 4.62 -14.48 22.57
N GLU A 222 4.55 -15.00 23.79
CA GLU A 222 4.30 -16.42 24.04
C GLU A 222 3.05 -16.93 23.31
N HIS A 223 3.07 -18.18 22.86
CA HIS A 223 1.96 -18.86 22.16
C HIS A 223 1.55 -18.25 20.82
N VAL A 224 2.25 -17.23 20.33
CA VAL A 224 1.99 -16.61 19.04
C VAL A 224 2.97 -17.14 18.00
N TYR A 225 2.43 -17.51 16.86
CA TYR A 225 3.22 -18.01 15.72
C TYR A 225 2.67 -17.47 14.39
N PHE A 226 3.47 -17.63 13.33
CA PHE A 226 3.12 -17.23 11.99
C PHE A 226 3.69 -18.23 10.97
N ARG A 227 2.84 -18.75 10.11
CA ARG A 227 3.19 -19.62 8.98
C ARG A 227 2.67 -19.00 7.69
N SER A 228 3.46 -18.99 6.64
CA SER A 228 3.06 -18.46 5.34
C SER A 228 3.57 -19.33 4.21
N ARG A 229 2.73 -19.53 3.22
CA ARG A 229 3.04 -20.16 1.94
C ARG A 229 2.58 -19.27 0.82
N TRP A 230 3.40 -19.15 -0.19
CA TRP A 230 3.16 -18.32 -1.37
C TRP A 230 3.69 -19.03 -2.61
N ILE A 231 2.94 -18.93 -3.71
CA ILE A 231 3.37 -19.34 -5.03
C ILE A 231 2.78 -18.42 -6.08
N ALA A 232 3.57 -17.99 -7.06
CA ALA A 232 3.13 -17.09 -8.12
C ALA A 232 3.84 -17.43 -9.46
N PRO A 233 3.23 -18.28 -10.28
CA PRO A 233 3.62 -18.44 -11.67
C PRO A 233 3.16 -17.24 -12.51
N ALA A 234 4.02 -16.80 -13.43
CA ALA A 234 3.75 -15.73 -14.37
C ALA A 234 4.25 -16.12 -15.78
N LEU A 235 3.54 -15.67 -16.81
CA LEU A 235 3.84 -15.94 -18.21
C LEU A 235 3.82 -14.64 -19.01
N ALA A 236 4.92 -14.28 -19.66
CA ALA A 236 4.95 -13.29 -20.71
C ALA A 236 4.82 -13.97 -22.07
N LEU A 237 3.98 -13.43 -22.94
CA LEU A 237 3.80 -13.88 -24.31
C LEU A 237 4.31 -12.82 -25.27
N ASP A 238 5.00 -13.27 -26.30
CA ASP A 238 5.43 -12.44 -27.41
C ASP A 238 4.32 -12.45 -28.49
N LEU A 239 3.53 -11.39 -28.53
CA LEU A 239 2.44 -11.23 -29.50
C LEU A 239 2.87 -10.33 -30.67
N GLY A 240 4.19 -10.22 -30.90
CA GLY A 240 4.81 -9.39 -31.92
C GLY A 240 5.47 -8.12 -31.34
N GLU A 241 6.10 -7.31 -32.20
CA GLU A 241 6.94 -6.17 -31.78
C GLU A 241 6.19 -5.07 -31.00
N ARG A 242 4.85 -5.01 -31.13
CA ARG A 242 4.01 -3.93 -30.66
C ARG A 242 3.05 -4.32 -29.54
N THR A 243 2.98 -5.59 -29.19
CA THR A 243 2.01 -6.09 -28.22
C THR A 243 2.72 -6.92 -27.17
N ASP A 244 2.69 -6.44 -25.94
CA ASP A 244 3.18 -7.12 -24.78
C ASP A 244 1.98 -7.67 -23.97
N PHE A 245 2.03 -8.95 -23.61
CA PHE A 245 1.00 -9.59 -22.80
C PHE A 245 1.64 -10.35 -21.64
N VAL A 246 1.19 -10.07 -20.43
CA VAL A 246 1.69 -10.74 -19.22
C VAL A 246 0.52 -11.29 -18.42
N LEU A 247 0.52 -12.59 -18.17
CA LEU A 247 -0.37 -13.28 -17.26
C LEU A 247 0.31 -13.43 -15.90
N LEU A 248 -0.35 -12.98 -14.83
CA LEU A 248 0.14 -13.00 -13.45
C LEU A 248 -0.84 -13.79 -12.59
N THR A 249 -0.35 -14.80 -11.89
CA THR A 249 -1.15 -15.57 -10.97
C THR A 249 -0.49 -15.62 -9.60
N SER A 250 -1.26 -15.76 -8.53
CA SER A 250 -0.72 -16.02 -7.21
C SER A 250 -1.70 -16.74 -6.30
N TYR A 251 -1.14 -17.55 -5.42
CA TYR A 251 -1.85 -18.13 -4.28
C TYR A 251 -1.03 -17.93 -3.02
N GLN A 252 -1.69 -17.53 -1.94
CA GLN A 252 -1.08 -17.48 -0.61
C GLN A 252 -2.00 -18.11 0.42
N GLU A 253 -1.37 -18.65 1.47
CA GLU A 253 -2.02 -19.21 2.64
C GLU A 253 -1.22 -18.80 3.88
N ARG A 254 -1.91 -18.47 4.96
CA ARG A 254 -1.30 -18.11 6.24
C ARG A 254 -2.08 -18.68 7.42
N ASP A 255 -1.33 -19.23 8.37
CA ASP A 255 -1.85 -19.65 9.68
C ASP A 255 -1.13 -18.86 10.77
N TYR A 256 -1.87 -18.21 11.66
CA TYR A 256 -1.26 -17.41 12.71
C TYR A 256 -2.18 -17.20 13.91
N ILE A 257 -1.59 -16.96 15.08
CA ILE A 257 -2.28 -16.43 16.24
C ILE A 257 -2.13 -14.90 16.22
N ARG A 258 -3.22 -14.18 16.36
CA ARG A 258 -3.22 -12.72 16.42
C ARG A 258 -3.28 -12.23 17.85
N GLN A 259 -2.37 -11.30 18.19
CA GLN A 259 -2.42 -10.51 19.41
C GLN A 259 -2.43 -9.02 19.05
N GLN A 260 -3.26 -8.23 19.74
CA GLN A 260 -3.38 -6.80 19.50
C GLN A 260 -2.44 -5.93 20.37
N GLY A 261 -1.67 -6.53 21.28
CA GLY A 261 -0.78 -5.83 22.19
C GLY A 261 -1.20 -5.96 23.64
N LEU A 262 -0.68 -5.11 24.50
CA LEU A 262 -0.86 -5.13 25.96
C LEU A 262 -1.80 -4.01 26.44
N PRO A 263 -2.41 -4.11 27.62
CA PRO A 263 -3.12 -2.99 28.25
C PRO A 263 -2.25 -1.73 28.36
N TRP A 264 -2.86 -0.57 28.37
CA TRP A 264 -2.16 0.70 28.50
C TRP A 264 -1.43 0.79 29.85
N GLU A 265 -2.15 0.48 30.96
CA GLU A 265 -1.59 0.51 32.30
C GLU A 265 -0.64 -0.67 32.51
N GLY A 266 0.60 -0.37 32.85
CA GLY A 266 1.68 -1.35 32.98
C GLY A 266 2.50 -1.56 31.71
N SER A 267 2.10 -0.90 30.60
CA SER A 267 2.89 -0.83 29.37
C SER A 267 3.40 0.59 29.15
N VAL A 268 2.56 1.48 28.64
CA VAL A 268 2.86 2.91 28.42
C VAL A 268 2.54 3.72 29.68
N ASP A 269 1.36 3.51 30.24
CA ASP A 269 0.92 4.20 31.44
C ASP A 269 1.39 3.48 32.70
N PRO A 270 1.61 4.22 33.81
CA PRO A 270 2.00 3.63 35.06
C PRO A 270 0.96 2.64 35.62
N ASN A 271 1.44 1.58 36.28
CA ASN A 271 0.62 0.64 37.01
C ASN A 271 1.26 0.38 38.40
N ARG A 272 0.45 0.48 39.46
CA ARG A 272 0.92 0.24 40.83
C ARG A 272 1.47 -1.17 41.08
N ASN A 273 1.15 -2.12 40.20
CA ASN A 273 1.62 -3.49 40.26
C ASN A 273 2.92 -3.72 39.45
N GLY A 274 3.47 -2.68 38.82
CA GLY A 274 4.67 -2.76 38.01
C GLY A 274 4.39 -2.85 36.50
N ARG A 275 5.43 -3.15 35.73
CA ARG A 275 5.35 -3.35 34.28
C ARG A 275 4.79 -4.73 33.96
N ILE A 276 3.98 -4.80 32.91
CA ILE A 276 3.52 -6.06 32.32
C ILE A 276 4.64 -6.63 31.44
N ASP A 277 4.84 -7.94 31.51
CA ASP A 277 5.81 -8.62 30.65
C ASP A 277 5.44 -8.44 29.16
N ARG A 278 6.40 -8.07 28.34
CA ARG A 278 6.19 -7.88 26.90
C ARG A 278 5.90 -9.18 26.16
N ALA A 279 6.35 -10.31 26.70
CA ALA A 279 6.06 -11.63 26.17
C ALA A 279 4.65 -12.15 26.52
N LEU A 280 3.92 -11.45 27.43
CA LEU A 280 2.60 -11.88 27.88
C LEU A 280 1.63 -12.06 26.71
N PHE A 281 1.06 -13.25 26.59
CA PHE A 281 -0.04 -13.54 25.70
C PHE A 281 -1.38 -13.18 26.36
N THR A 282 -2.13 -12.26 25.78
CA THR A 282 -3.44 -11.84 26.31
C THR A 282 -4.60 -12.72 25.84
N GLY A 283 -4.34 -13.65 24.92
CA GLY A 283 -5.28 -14.65 24.41
C GLY A 283 -5.39 -15.92 25.28
N GLU A 284 -5.79 -17.00 24.65
CA GLU A 284 -5.79 -18.36 25.20
C GLU A 284 -5.01 -19.29 24.26
N PRO A 285 -4.05 -20.09 24.74
CA PRO A 285 -3.25 -20.99 23.90
C PRO A 285 -4.05 -21.95 23.03
N GLY A 286 -5.29 -22.28 23.47
CA GLY A 286 -6.20 -23.14 22.73
C GLY A 286 -7.19 -22.40 21.81
N GLN A 287 -7.01 -21.08 21.60
CA GLN A 287 -7.89 -20.35 20.69
C GLN A 287 -7.70 -20.80 19.23
N THR A 288 -8.77 -20.74 18.43
CA THR A 288 -8.71 -21.05 17.00
C THR A 288 -7.76 -20.08 16.30
N PRO A 289 -6.68 -20.56 15.65
CA PRO A 289 -5.81 -19.71 14.88
C PRO A 289 -6.56 -19.01 13.74
N TYR A 290 -6.04 -17.89 13.28
CA TYR A 290 -6.44 -17.34 12.00
C TYR A 290 -5.87 -18.19 10.88
N HIS A 291 -6.75 -18.60 9.97
CA HIS A 291 -6.42 -19.14 8.66
C HIS A 291 -6.83 -18.13 7.60
N SER A 292 -5.90 -17.71 6.75
CA SER A 292 -6.21 -16.82 5.65
C SER A 292 -5.65 -17.35 4.33
N HIS A 293 -6.40 -17.16 3.26
CA HIS A 293 -5.97 -17.52 1.92
C HIS A 293 -6.37 -16.44 0.90
N GLN A 294 -5.62 -16.36 -0.19
CA GLN A 294 -5.90 -15.43 -1.27
C GLN A 294 -5.44 -16.02 -2.61
N SER A 295 -6.28 -15.94 -3.62
CA SER A 295 -6.01 -16.36 -4.99
C SER A 295 -6.18 -15.18 -5.94
N ARG A 296 -5.28 -15.03 -6.91
CA ARG A 296 -5.35 -14.02 -7.95
C ARG A 296 -5.08 -14.60 -9.32
N LEU A 297 -5.81 -14.09 -10.30
CA LEU A 297 -5.57 -14.27 -11.72
C LEU A 297 -5.66 -12.89 -12.37
N SER A 298 -4.58 -12.41 -12.94
CA SER A 298 -4.49 -11.09 -13.55
C SER A 298 -3.81 -11.18 -14.91
N TYR A 299 -4.13 -10.24 -15.79
CA TYR A 299 -3.32 -10.02 -16.98
C TYR A 299 -3.12 -8.53 -17.23
N VAL A 300 -2.06 -8.22 -17.96
CA VAL A 300 -1.73 -6.90 -18.48
C VAL A 300 -1.47 -7.03 -19.96
N LEU A 301 -2.07 -6.18 -20.75
CA LEU A 301 -1.92 -6.06 -22.20
C LEU A 301 -1.52 -4.62 -22.52
N ASP A 302 -0.37 -4.46 -23.15
CA ASP A 302 0.11 -3.20 -23.70
C ASP A 302 0.23 -3.32 -25.22
N HIS A 303 -0.35 -2.37 -25.97
CA HIS A 303 -0.31 -2.35 -27.42
C HIS A 303 0.06 -0.95 -27.93
N ARG A 304 1.01 -0.87 -28.89
CA ARG A 304 1.44 0.36 -29.55
C ARG A 304 0.92 0.40 -30.97
N PHE A 305 0.16 1.44 -31.28
CA PHE A 305 -0.37 1.67 -32.61
C PHE A 305 0.66 2.38 -33.51
N ASP A 306 0.51 2.28 -34.83
CA ASP A 306 1.38 2.92 -35.82
C ASP A 306 1.41 4.45 -35.74
N ASN A 307 0.36 5.05 -35.22
CA ASN A 307 0.20 6.50 -35.06
C ASN A 307 0.81 7.07 -33.77
N GLY A 308 1.58 6.27 -33.01
CA GLY A 308 2.23 6.69 -31.75
C GLY A 308 1.33 6.61 -30.52
N TRP A 309 0.07 6.22 -30.64
CA TRP A 309 -0.79 5.95 -29.50
C TRP A 309 -0.48 4.58 -28.88
N SER A 310 -0.73 4.46 -27.59
CA SER A 310 -0.66 3.19 -26.87
C SER A 310 -1.99 2.89 -26.18
N LEU A 311 -2.31 1.61 -26.09
CA LEU A 311 -3.40 1.05 -25.29
C LEU A 311 -2.82 0.25 -24.15
N HIS A 312 -3.25 0.56 -22.94
CA HIS A 312 -3.04 -0.28 -21.76
C HIS A 312 -4.36 -0.88 -21.32
N HIS A 313 -4.36 -2.18 -21.06
CA HIS A 313 -5.51 -2.86 -20.45
C HIS A 313 -5.03 -3.87 -19.42
N ALA A 314 -5.58 -3.77 -18.21
CA ALA A 314 -5.30 -4.71 -17.14
C ALA A 314 -6.60 -5.18 -16.49
N ALA A 315 -6.67 -6.46 -16.14
CA ALA A 315 -7.80 -7.01 -15.41
C ALA A 315 -7.35 -8.06 -14.38
N ARG A 316 -8.12 -8.17 -13.31
CA ARG A 316 -7.88 -9.14 -12.22
C ARG A 316 -9.18 -9.71 -11.69
N TRP A 317 -9.18 -11.01 -11.50
CA TRP A 317 -10.04 -11.71 -10.56
C TRP A 317 -9.25 -12.05 -9.29
N GLN A 318 -9.87 -11.83 -8.13
CA GLN A 318 -9.29 -12.13 -6.83
C GLN A 318 -10.36 -12.74 -5.93
N ALA A 319 -9.96 -13.76 -5.15
CA ALA A 319 -10.74 -14.27 -4.03
C ALA A 319 -9.86 -14.31 -2.78
N PHE A 320 -10.46 -14.06 -1.62
CA PHE A 320 -9.79 -14.17 -0.33
C PHE A 320 -10.74 -14.75 0.71
N GLY A 321 -10.17 -15.39 1.71
CA GLY A 321 -10.88 -15.84 2.91
C GLY A 321 -10.00 -15.64 4.14
N LEU A 322 -10.65 -15.41 5.27
CA LEU A 322 -10.03 -15.31 6.58
C LEU A 322 -11.02 -15.81 7.62
N ASP A 323 -10.65 -16.80 8.41
CA ASP A 323 -11.41 -17.24 9.58
C ASP A 323 -10.50 -17.42 10.79
N GLY A 324 -11.05 -17.28 12.00
CA GLY A 324 -10.30 -17.45 13.23
C GLY A 324 -10.93 -16.73 14.43
N LEU A 325 -10.21 -16.79 15.54
CA LEU A 325 -10.64 -16.18 16.79
C LEU A 325 -9.59 -15.19 17.29
N LEU A 326 -10.01 -13.94 17.49
CA LEU A 326 -9.25 -12.93 18.21
C LEU A 326 -9.78 -12.83 19.65
N ILE A 327 -8.90 -12.86 20.65
CA ILE A 327 -9.23 -12.46 22.01
C ILE A 327 -8.70 -11.04 22.23
N ALA A 328 -9.60 -10.09 22.32
CA ALA A 328 -9.30 -8.68 22.49
C ALA A 328 -9.33 -8.25 23.96
N SER A 329 -8.48 -7.29 24.31
CA SER A 329 -8.46 -6.59 25.59
C SER A 329 -9.68 -5.68 25.72
N ASN A 330 -10.39 -5.76 26.86
CA ASN A 330 -11.41 -4.81 27.30
C ASN A 330 -10.91 -3.93 28.47
N GLY A 331 -9.58 -3.84 28.63
CA GLY A 331 -8.93 -3.09 29.70
C GLY A 331 -8.87 -3.83 31.04
N LEU A 332 -8.06 -3.30 31.93
CA LEU A 332 -7.89 -3.86 33.26
C LEU A 332 -9.08 -3.53 34.16
N ALA A 333 -9.34 -4.41 35.13
CA ALA A 333 -10.24 -4.13 36.24
C ALA A 333 -9.60 -3.10 37.22
N PRO A 334 -10.32 -2.56 38.21
CA PRO A 334 -9.79 -1.55 39.15
C PRO A 334 -8.58 -2.02 39.99
N ASP A 335 -8.33 -3.33 40.09
CA ASP A 335 -7.14 -3.91 40.71
C ASP A 335 -5.88 -3.72 39.90
N LEU A 336 -6.01 -3.31 38.59
CA LEU A 336 -4.95 -3.13 37.62
C LEU A 336 -4.11 -4.40 37.36
N ARG A 337 -4.71 -5.58 37.63
CA ARG A 337 -4.13 -6.93 37.43
C ARG A 337 -4.99 -7.81 36.55
N THR A 338 -6.31 -7.69 36.74
CA THR A 338 -7.28 -8.54 36.06
C THR A 338 -7.70 -7.96 34.74
N LEU A 339 -7.22 -8.55 33.65
CA LEU A 339 -7.59 -8.19 32.27
C LEU A 339 -8.97 -8.75 31.93
N ARG A 340 -9.89 -7.88 31.57
CA ARG A 340 -11.17 -8.27 30.97
C ARG A 340 -10.94 -8.53 29.48
N ARG A 341 -11.55 -9.60 28.97
CA ARG A 341 -11.33 -10.05 27.59
C ARG A 341 -12.65 -10.35 26.90
N THR A 342 -12.66 -10.20 25.58
CA THR A 342 -13.77 -10.62 24.71
C THR A 342 -13.22 -11.39 23.52
N GLY A 343 -13.79 -12.55 23.24
CA GLY A 343 -13.51 -13.28 22.01
C GLY A 343 -14.31 -12.70 20.83
N MET A 344 -13.69 -12.63 19.67
CA MET A 344 -14.34 -12.30 18.40
C MET A 344 -14.03 -13.41 17.41
N GLN A 345 -14.98 -14.32 17.22
CA GLN A 345 -14.89 -15.30 16.15
C GLN A 345 -15.29 -14.60 14.84
N GLN A 346 -14.46 -14.71 13.84
CA GLN A 346 -14.58 -13.97 12.58
C GLN A 346 -14.43 -14.92 11.40
N ALA A 347 -15.29 -14.75 10.39
CA ALA A 347 -15.14 -15.36 9.09
C ALA A 347 -15.45 -14.29 8.02
N PHE A 348 -14.48 -14.02 7.18
CA PHE A 348 -14.58 -13.08 6.06
C PHE A 348 -14.24 -13.83 4.78
N ASP A 349 -15.12 -13.73 3.79
CA ASP A 349 -14.89 -14.22 2.45
C ASP A 349 -15.14 -13.10 1.46
N GLY A 350 -14.34 -13.00 0.43
CA GLY A 350 -14.52 -11.98 -0.58
C GLY A 350 -14.10 -12.40 -1.96
N ARG A 351 -14.75 -11.78 -2.96
CA ARG A 351 -14.41 -11.93 -4.36
C ARG A 351 -14.44 -10.56 -5.01
N THR A 352 -13.46 -10.29 -5.85
CA THR A 352 -13.36 -9.03 -6.59
C THR A 352 -13.01 -9.31 -8.02
N TRP A 353 -13.66 -8.56 -8.89
CA TRP A 353 -13.26 -8.37 -10.27
C TRP A 353 -12.94 -6.89 -10.47
N VAL A 354 -11.81 -6.58 -11.09
CA VAL A 354 -11.34 -5.22 -11.35
C VAL A 354 -10.68 -5.16 -12.71
N GLN A 355 -10.90 -4.06 -13.43
CA GLN A 355 -10.22 -3.74 -14.69
C GLN A 355 -9.88 -2.26 -14.77
N ASP A 356 -8.88 -1.95 -15.57
CA ASP A 356 -8.48 -0.60 -15.97
C ASP A 356 -8.07 -0.62 -17.43
N THR A 357 -8.49 0.40 -18.19
CA THR A 357 -8.18 0.54 -19.62
C THR A 357 -7.91 1.99 -19.90
N TYR A 358 -6.78 2.30 -20.53
CA TYR A 358 -6.52 3.65 -21.01
C TYR A 358 -5.77 3.67 -22.32
N LEU A 359 -6.00 4.74 -23.07
CA LEU A 359 -5.27 5.15 -24.25
C LEU A 359 -4.36 6.32 -23.90
N GLN A 360 -3.13 6.31 -24.39
CA GLN A 360 -2.19 7.41 -24.27
C GLN A 360 -1.63 7.76 -25.63
N GLY A 361 -1.45 9.06 -25.89
CA GLY A 361 -0.86 9.51 -27.14
C GLY A 361 -0.42 10.95 -27.08
N ASP A 362 0.57 11.25 -27.93
CA ASP A 362 1.15 12.59 -28.07
C ASP A 362 0.60 13.28 -29.31
N PHE A 363 0.32 14.59 -29.20
CA PHE A 363 -0.06 15.43 -30.31
C PHE A 363 0.34 16.90 -30.09
N LEU A 364 0.31 17.71 -31.15
CA LEU A 364 0.64 19.12 -31.09
C LEU A 364 -0.60 19.98 -31.32
N THR A 365 -0.71 21.08 -30.57
CA THR A 365 -1.67 22.15 -30.82
C THR A 365 -0.88 23.45 -30.94
N GLY A 366 -0.58 23.84 -32.17
CA GLY A 366 0.37 24.92 -32.46
C GLY A 366 1.78 24.54 -31.96
N SER A 367 2.32 25.33 -31.03
CA SER A 367 3.61 25.05 -30.39
C SER A 367 3.53 24.22 -29.11
N TRP A 368 2.32 23.90 -28.65
CA TRP A 368 2.12 23.13 -27.41
C TRP A 368 2.15 21.64 -27.71
N GLN A 369 2.92 20.91 -26.89
CA GLN A 369 2.95 19.46 -26.93
C GLN A 369 2.03 18.92 -25.86
N HIS A 370 1.14 18.00 -26.24
CA HIS A 370 0.20 17.31 -25.36
C HIS A 370 0.56 15.84 -25.24
N THR A 371 0.52 15.30 -24.03
CA THR A 371 0.46 13.86 -23.76
C THR A 371 -0.88 13.57 -23.08
N LEU A 372 -1.83 13.09 -23.86
CA LEU A 372 -3.19 12.81 -23.41
C LEU A 372 -3.31 11.37 -22.93
N THR A 373 -3.88 11.20 -21.75
CA THR A 373 -4.31 9.90 -21.23
C THR A 373 -5.81 9.92 -21.01
N ALA A 374 -6.54 9.04 -21.68
CA ALA A 374 -7.99 8.88 -21.55
C ALA A 374 -8.31 7.43 -21.16
N GLY A 375 -9.02 7.23 -20.05
CA GLY A 375 -9.24 5.89 -19.55
C GLY A 375 -10.55 5.71 -18.79
N ALA A 376 -10.83 4.44 -18.50
CA ALA A 376 -11.96 4.02 -17.69
C ALA A 376 -11.58 2.78 -16.90
N ASP A 377 -12.03 2.73 -15.66
CA ASP A 377 -11.89 1.56 -14.80
C ASP A 377 -13.21 1.15 -14.19
N ALA A 378 -13.28 -0.10 -13.74
CA ALA A 378 -14.42 -0.61 -13.01
C ALA A 378 -13.98 -1.73 -12.06
N PHE A 379 -14.68 -1.84 -10.94
CA PHE A 379 -14.55 -3.00 -10.06
C PHE A 379 -15.88 -3.40 -9.44
N LYS A 380 -15.96 -4.66 -9.03
CA LYS A 380 -17.06 -5.16 -8.24
C LYS A 380 -16.54 -6.13 -7.20
N THR A 381 -16.86 -5.85 -5.94
CA THR A 381 -16.46 -6.65 -4.78
C THR A 381 -17.71 -7.19 -4.09
N TRP A 382 -17.65 -8.44 -3.69
CA TRP A 382 -18.58 -9.08 -2.77
C TRP A 382 -17.77 -9.48 -1.52
N GLU A 383 -18.24 -9.08 -0.35
CA GLU A 383 -17.60 -9.44 0.93
C GLU A 383 -18.66 -9.95 1.89
N TRP A 384 -18.50 -11.19 2.33
CA TRP A 384 -19.28 -11.80 3.40
C TRP A 384 -18.53 -11.61 4.70
N ASN A 385 -19.23 -11.16 5.72
CA ASN A 385 -18.68 -10.89 7.06
C ASN A 385 -19.59 -11.53 8.11
N VAL A 386 -19.10 -12.61 8.68
CA VAL A 386 -19.76 -13.32 9.78
C VAL A 386 -18.92 -13.16 11.05
N GLN A 387 -19.54 -12.67 12.12
CA GLN A 387 -18.86 -12.46 13.39
C GLN A 387 -19.73 -12.90 14.56
N SER A 388 -19.09 -13.48 15.57
CA SER A 388 -19.71 -13.80 16.86
C SER A 388 -18.88 -13.23 18.00
N THR A 389 -19.54 -12.62 18.96
CA THR A 389 -18.90 -12.17 20.20
C THR A 389 -18.93 -13.32 21.21
N CYS A 390 -17.74 -13.81 21.58
CA CYS A 390 -17.57 -14.96 22.48
C CYS A 390 -17.22 -14.49 23.90
N GLN A 391 -17.72 -15.21 24.90
CA GLN A 391 -17.32 -15.01 26.28
C GLN A 391 -15.99 -15.70 26.53
N VAL A 392 -15.08 -14.99 27.21
CA VAL A 392 -13.76 -15.47 27.60
C VAL A 392 -13.51 -15.07 29.06
N GLY A 393 -12.93 -15.95 29.82
CA GLY A 393 -12.57 -15.67 31.22
C GLY A 393 -11.53 -14.54 31.32
N THR A 394 -11.46 -13.89 32.47
CA THR A 394 -10.43 -12.87 32.76
C THR A 394 -9.04 -13.49 32.89
N LEU A 395 -7.99 -12.67 32.73
CA LEU A 395 -6.59 -13.09 32.87
C LEU A 395 -5.87 -12.18 33.88
N ASN A 396 -5.13 -12.75 34.82
CA ASN A 396 -4.20 -11.96 35.63
C ASN A 396 -2.94 -11.70 34.81
N VAL A 397 -2.63 -10.43 34.51
CA VAL A 397 -1.50 -10.06 33.61
C VAL A 397 -0.11 -10.24 34.27
N TYR A 398 -0.04 -10.46 35.60
CA TYR A 398 1.20 -10.68 36.34
C TYR A 398 1.39 -12.14 36.79
N ALA A 399 0.34 -12.96 36.69
CA ALA A 399 0.37 -14.39 36.98
C ALA A 399 -0.67 -15.08 36.09
N PRO A 400 -0.38 -15.19 34.78
CA PRO A 400 -1.35 -15.70 33.82
C PRO A 400 -1.67 -17.16 34.08
N VAL A 401 -2.96 -17.49 34.13
CA VAL A 401 -3.47 -18.86 34.19
C VAL A 401 -4.40 -19.06 33.02
N TYR A 402 -3.95 -19.85 32.07
CA TYR A 402 -4.65 -20.16 30.82
C TYR A 402 -5.56 -21.38 30.96
N GLY A 403 -6.26 -21.75 29.88
CA GLY A 403 -7.16 -22.90 29.84
C GLY A 403 -8.61 -22.55 30.21
N ARG A 404 -8.97 -21.27 30.20
CA ARG A 404 -10.35 -20.84 30.39
C ARG A 404 -11.19 -21.18 29.15
N PRO A 405 -12.42 -21.68 29.34
CA PRO A 405 -13.29 -21.98 28.21
C PRO A 405 -13.63 -20.71 27.40
N ILE A 406 -13.66 -20.86 26.09
CA ILE A 406 -14.14 -19.85 25.15
C ILE A 406 -15.54 -20.29 24.71
N VAL A 407 -16.55 -19.48 24.98
CA VAL A 407 -17.94 -19.82 24.68
C VAL A 407 -18.46 -18.86 23.64
N CYS A 408 -18.64 -19.37 22.43
CA CYS A 408 -19.20 -18.61 21.32
C CYS A 408 -20.69 -18.95 21.11
N PRO A 409 -21.55 -17.97 20.80
CA PRO A 409 -22.93 -18.24 20.46
C PRO A 409 -23.05 -19.00 19.13
N THR A 410 -24.05 -19.83 18.99
CA THR A 410 -24.34 -20.54 17.75
C THR A 410 -24.91 -19.64 16.66
N THR A 411 -25.57 -18.54 17.06
CA THR A 411 -26.07 -17.52 16.13
C THR A 411 -25.07 -16.37 16.06
N PRO A 412 -24.57 -16.00 14.89
CA PRO A 412 -23.65 -14.89 14.74
C PRO A 412 -24.29 -13.57 15.21
N SER A 413 -23.49 -12.69 15.82
CA SER A 413 -23.90 -11.32 16.16
C SER A 413 -23.92 -10.40 14.93
N ARG A 414 -23.26 -10.81 13.86
CA ARG A 414 -23.26 -10.14 12.55
C ARG A 414 -23.16 -11.18 11.44
N ASP A 415 -24.04 -11.10 10.47
CA ASP A 415 -23.99 -11.86 9.21
C ASP A 415 -24.37 -10.90 8.08
N THR A 416 -23.37 -10.34 7.38
CA THR A 416 -23.59 -9.31 6.35
C THR A 416 -22.95 -9.69 5.04
N LEU A 417 -23.63 -9.33 3.94
CA LEU A 417 -23.08 -9.33 2.60
C LEU A 417 -22.98 -7.89 2.11
N ASN A 418 -21.75 -7.44 1.87
CA ASN A 418 -21.46 -6.14 1.29
C ASN A 418 -21.11 -6.30 -0.20
N VAL A 419 -21.77 -5.55 -1.04
CA VAL A 419 -21.50 -5.51 -2.48
C VAL A 419 -21.19 -4.08 -2.87
N VAL A 420 -20.00 -3.86 -3.37
CA VAL A 420 -19.53 -2.57 -3.89
C VAL A 420 -19.27 -2.73 -5.38
N ALA A 421 -19.94 -1.92 -6.19
CA ALA A 421 -19.68 -1.83 -7.62
C ALA A 421 -19.36 -0.36 -7.96
N SER A 422 -18.26 -0.10 -8.61
CA SER A 422 -17.87 1.25 -9.01
C SER A 422 -17.22 1.24 -10.38
N GLY A 423 -17.43 2.33 -11.12
CA GLY A 423 -16.76 2.58 -12.37
C GLY A 423 -16.57 4.07 -12.58
N GLY A 424 -15.50 4.45 -13.25
CA GLY A 424 -15.20 5.84 -13.55
C GLY A 424 -14.49 6.00 -14.88
N ALA A 425 -14.66 7.18 -15.47
CA ALA A 425 -13.95 7.60 -16.66
C ALA A 425 -13.09 8.82 -16.33
N TYR A 426 -11.87 8.85 -16.84
CA TYR A 426 -10.91 9.91 -16.58
C TYR A 426 -10.20 10.39 -17.83
N LEU A 427 -9.82 11.66 -17.80
CA LEU A 427 -9.02 12.32 -18.80
C LEU A 427 -7.91 13.08 -18.09
N ARG A 428 -6.67 12.94 -18.57
CA ARG A 428 -5.52 13.68 -18.09
C ARG A 428 -4.71 14.15 -19.28
N ASP A 429 -4.37 15.44 -19.29
CA ASP A 429 -3.54 16.06 -20.32
C ASP A 429 -2.31 16.70 -19.66
N ARG A 430 -1.15 16.31 -20.14
CA ARG A 430 0.11 16.95 -19.84
C ARG A 430 0.46 17.85 -21.02
N ILE A 431 0.55 19.14 -20.77
CA ILE A 431 0.72 20.19 -21.76
C ILE A 431 2.07 20.85 -21.52
N GLN A 432 3.03 20.62 -22.39
CA GLN A 432 4.25 21.41 -22.43
C GLN A 432 4.00 22.64 -23.33
N PHE A 433 3.68 23.76 -22.68
CA PHE A 433 3.28 24.99 -23.38
C PHE A 433 4.44 25.96 -23.61
N ALA A 434 5.60 25.72 -22.99
CA ALA A 434 6.87 26.37 -23.22
C ALA A 434 8.00 25.38 -22.95
N PRO A 435 9.25 25.62 -23.41
CA PRO A 435 10.36 24.66 -23.23
C PRO A 435 10.57 24.18 -21.81
N ASP A 436 10.37 25.05 -20.83
CA ASP A 436 10.65 24.78 -19.42
C ASP A 436 9.37 24.66 -18.56
N TRP A 437 8.18 24.80 -19.15
CA TRP A 437 6.92 24.82 -18.42
C TRP A 437 5.97 23.71 -18.84
N GLN A 438 5.51 22.98 -17.85
CA GLN A 438 4.56 21.89 -18.01
C GLN A 438 3.33 22.13 -17.11
N LEU A 439 2.13 21.99 -17.70
CA LEU A 439 0.85 22.01 -17.01
C LEU A 439 0.23 20.60 -17.10
N LEU A 440 -0.16 20.04 -15.97
CA LEU A 440 -0.90 18.78 -15.88
C LEU A 440 -2.34 19.11 -15.45
N LEU A 441 -3.31 18.70 -16.25
CA LEU A 441 -4.74 18.84 -15.94
C LEU A 441 -5.42 17.48 -15.96
N GLY A 442 -6.33 17.25 -15.04
CA GLY A 442 -7.08 16.01 -15.01
C GLY A 442 -8.48 16.16 -14.47
N LEU A 443 -9.41 15.40 -15.03
CA LEU A 443 -10.80 15.31 -14.61
C LEU A 443 -11.25 13.85 -14.63
N ARG A 444 -12.05 13.47 -13.65
CA ARG A 444 -12.65 12.15 -13.54
C ARG A 444 -14.09 12.24 -13.02
N HIS A 445 -14.95 11.37 -13.50
CA HIS A 445 -16.29 11.18 -12.96
C HIS A 445 -16.50 9.70 -12.60
N ASP A 446 -17.00 9.45 -11.40
CA ASP A 446 -17.25 8.12 -10.84
C ASP A 446 -18.71 7.90 -10.50
N LEU A 447 -19.16 6.67 -10.71
CA LEU A 447 -20.43 6.14 -10.23
C LEU A 447 -20.15 4.95 -9.30
N SER A 448 -20.75 4.95 -8.11
CA SER A 448 -20.58 3.90 -7.12
C SER A 448 -21.90 3.44 -6.55
N HIS A 449 -22.09 2.14 -6.50
CA HIS A 449 -23.27 1.47 -5.95
C HIS A 449 -22.83 0.57 -4.79
N ASN A 450 -23.23 0.92 -3.58
CA ASN A 450 -22.95 0.15 -2.37
C ASN A 450 -24.23 -0.47 -1.84
N ARG A 451 -24.23 -1.79 -1.63
CA ARG A 451 -25.31 -2.53 -1.01
C ARG A 451 -24.77 -3.31 0.17
N SER A 452 -25.38 -3.12 1.33
CA SER A 452 -25.17 -3.95 2.52
C SER A 452 -26.45 -4.68 2.86
N GLU A 453 -26.37 -5.98 3.02
CA GLU A 453 -27.46 -6.87 3.40
C GLU A 453 -27.14 -7.52 4.73
N ASP A 454 -27.94 -7.25 5.75
CA ASP A 454 -27.94 -7.98 7.01
C ASP A 454 -28.76 -9.27 6.80
N ARG A 455 -28.08 -10.40 6.69
CA ARG A 455 -28.69 -11.70 6.41
C ARG A 455 -29.40 -12.28 7.62
N GLY A 456 -29.00 -11.85 8.83
CA GLY A 456 -29.66 -12.23 10.06
C GLY A 456 -31.02 -11.54 10.24
N ALA A 457 -31.08 -10.23 10.01
CA ALA A 457 -32.31 -9.42 10.10
C ALA A 457 -33.11 -9.34 8.79
N GLY A 458 -32.53 -9.75 7.65
CA GLY A 458 -33.13 -9.61 6.33
C GLY A 458 -33.23 -8.15 5.84
N ALA A 459 -32.52 -7.24 6.50
CA ALA A 459 -32.51 -5.82 6.16
C ALA A 459 -31.47 -5.51 5.09
N GLN A 460 -31.81 -4.58 4.19
CA GLN A 460 -30.91 -4.14 3.12
C GLN A 460 -30.79 -2.62 3.13
N THR A 461 -29.54 -2.15 3.08
CA THR A 461 -29.20 -0.73 2.86
C THR A 461 -28.53 -0.57 1.51
N ARG A 462 -28.91 0.47 0.77
CA ARG A 462 -28.29 0.85 -0.51
C ARG A 462 -27.81 2.29 -0.42
N ASN A 463 -26.60 2.55 -0.88
CA ASN A 463 -26.05 3.89 -1.02
C ASN A 463 -25.44 4.04 -2.42
N ASP A 464 -26.05 4.88 -3.25
CA ASP A 464 -25.59 5.21 -4.59
C ASP A 464 -24.91 6.58 -4.52
N THR A 465 -23.67 6.65 -4.98
CA THR A 465 -22.82 7.86 -4.90
C THR A 465 -22.26 8.16 -6.27
N ASN A 466 -22.26 9.42 -6.65
CA ASN A 466 -21.45 9.91 -7.76
C ASN A 466 -20.51 11.01 -7.29
N ALA A 467 -19.37 11.15 -7.95
CA ALA A 467 -18.40 12.17 -7.60
C ALA A 467 -17.59 12.58 -8.83
N THR A 468 -17.30 13.88 -8.90
CA THR A 468 -16.33 14.41 -9.86
C THR A 468 -15.10 14.86 -9.11
N THR A 469 -13.94 14.35 -9.52
CA THR A 469 -12.64 14.69 -8.96
C THR A 469 -11.71 15.21 -10.04
N GLY A 470 -10.72 16.01 -9.65
CA GLY A 470 -9.77 16.55 -10.60
C GLY A 470 -8.46 16.93 -9.95
N SER A 471 -7.48 17.19 -10.79
CA SER A 471 -6.20 17.73 -10.39
C SER A 471 -5.68 18.73 -11.41
N ALA A 472 -4.88 19.68 -10.92
CA ALA A 472 -4.08 20.58 -11.73
C ALA A 472 -2.71 20.72 -11.10
N ALA A 473 -1.65 20.70 -11.91
CA ALA A 473 -0.30 20.93 -11.44
C ALA A 473 0.50 21.71 -12.48
N LEU A 474 1.31 22.64 -12.00
CA LEU A 474 2.27 23.40 -12.80
C LEU A 474 3.67 23.03 -12.35
N MET A 475 4.54 22.71 -13.30
CA MET A 475 5.94 22.39 -13.06
C MET A 475 6.85 23.23 -13.95
N PHE A 476 7.98 23.61 -13.40
CA PHE A 476 9.00 24.37 -14.10
C PHE A 476 10.31 23.58 -14.12
N ASP A 477 10.95 23.45 -15.28
CA ASP A 477 12.29 22.89 -15.42
C ASP A 477 13.31 24.02 -15.41
N THR A 478 14.22 24.02 -14.43
CA THR A 478 15.26 25.05 -14.34
C THR A 478 16.43 24.83 -15.30
N GLY A 479 16.44 23.74 -16.06
CA GLY A 479 17.56 23.31 -16.91
C GLY A 479 18.76 22.75 -16.14
N GLY A 480 18.69 22.75 -14.78
CA GLY A 480 19.76 22.27 -13.89
C GLY A 480 19.40 21.03 -13.08
N GLY A 481 18.42 20.23 -13.54
CA GLY A 481 17.93 19.04 -12.84
C GLY A 481 17.06 19.34 -11.62
N VAL A 482 16.57 20.57 -11.48
CA VAL A 482 15.64 20.98 -10.42
C VAL A 482 14.27 21.31 -11.03
N HIS A 483 13.22 20.68 -10.52
CA HIS A 483 11.86 20.77 -11.05
C HIS A 483 10.90 21.21 -9.93
N PRO A 484 10.78 22.53 -9.62
CA PRO A 484 9.75 23.02 -8.70
C PRO A 484 8.36 22.86 -9.30
N TYR A 485 7.38 22.57 -8.43
CA TYR A 485 5.99 22.41 -8.85
C TYR A 485 5.00 22.92 -7.80
N ALA A 486 3.80 23.23 -8.27
CA ALA A 486 2.63 23.49 -7.43
C ALA A 486 1.47 22.63 -7.93
N SER A 487 0.71 22.03 -7.04
CA SER A 487 -0.44 21.20 -7.41
C SER A 487 -1.64 21.38 -6.49
N VAL A 488 -2.83 21.13 -7.06
CA VAL A 488 -4.08 20.96 -6.32
C VAL A 488 -4.74 19.67 -6.81
N ALA A 489 -5.19 18.84 -5.88
CA ALA A 489 -5.87 17.59 -6.21
C ALA A 489 -7.05 17.35 -5.26
N THR A 490 -8.06 16.63 -5.75
CA THR A 490 -9.23 16.23 -4.98
C THR A 490 -9.39 14.71 -4.97
N SER A 491 -10.03 14.19 -3.94
CA SER A 491 -10.42 12.79 -3.83
C SER A 491 -11.81 12.63 -3.24
N PHE A 492 -12.39 11.47 -3.41
CA PHE A 492 -13.62 11.09 -2.74
C PHE A 492 -13.56 9.65 -2.23
N TYR A 493 -14.36 9.37 -1.20
CA TYR A 493 -14.58 8.02 -0.71
C TYR A 493 -16.04 7.86 -0.25
N PRO A 494 -16.78 6.84 -0.71
CA PRO A 494 -18.17 6.65 -0.32
C PRO A 494 -18.31 6.35 1.18
N ASN A 495 -19.19 7.07 1.86
CA ASN A 495 -19.64 6.70 3.20
C ASN A 495 -20.67 5.58 3.13
N VAL A 496 -20.70 4.72 4.14
CA VAL A 496 -21.65 3.59 4.24
C VAL A 496 -22.54 3.80 5.47
N GLY A 497 -23.81 3.40 5.38
CA GLY A 497 -24.79 3.51 6.45
C GLY A 497 -25.78 4.63 6.25
N THR A 498 -26.60 4.86 7.28
CA THR A 498 -27.68 5.86 7.31
C THR A 498 -27.65 6.62 8.63
N ASP A 499 -28.19 7.84 8.61
CA ASP A 499 -28.47 8.60 9.81
C ASP A 499 -29.69 8.04 10.57
N VAL A 500 -30.08 8.72 11.65
CA VAL A 500 -31.24 8.33 12.47
C VAL A 500 -32.58 8.40 11.73
N GLN A 501 -32.68 9.20 10.66
CA GLN A 501 -33.85 9.30 9.79
C GLN A 501 -33.84 8.27 8.67
N GLY A 502 -32.79 7.47 8.55
CA GLY A 502 -32.59 6.49 7.46
C GLY A 502 -32.05 7.10 6.16
N ALA A 503 -31.62 8.36 6.15
CA ALA A 503 -31.00 8.98 5.00
C ALA A 503 -29.55 8.52 4.86
N THR A 504 -29.10 8.25 3.63
CA THR A 504 -27.74 7.83 3.32
C THR A 504 -26.76 9.02 3.38
N PHE A 505 -25.52 8.75 3.76
CA PHE A 505 -24.50 9.76 3.83
C PHE A 505 -23.94 10.11 2.45
N GLY A 506 -23.66 11.41 2.23
CA GLY A 506 -22.81 11.84 1.12
C GLY A 506 -21.36 11.33 1.29
N PRO A 507 -20.59 11.28 0.19
CA PRO A 507 -19.21 10.81 0.25
C PRO A 507 -18.30 11.74 1.06
N GLU A 508 -17.23 11.19 1.58
CA GLU A 508 -16.10 12.00 2.06
C GLU A 508 -15.40 12.66 0.88
N HIS A 509 -14.92 13.88 1.11
CA HIS A 509 -14.14 14.63 0.14
C HIS A 509 -12.78 15.01 0.69
N GLY A 510 -11.75 14.71 -0.10
CA GLY A 510 -10.39 15.17 0.14
C GLY A 510 -10.00 16.31 -0.80
N ARG A 511 -9.24 17.27 -0.30
CA ARG A 511 -8.58 18.31 -1.10
C ARG A 511 -7.19 18.58 -0.55
N GLN A 512 -6.22 18.63 -1.43
CA GLN A 512 -4.84 18.99 -1.09
C GLN A 512 -4.33 20.11 -1.98
N VAL A 513 -3.55 21.00 -1.40
CA VAL A 513 -2.64 21.91 -2.09
C VAL A 513 -1.23 21.50 -1.72
N GLU A 514 -0.34 21.42 -2.68
CA GLU A 514 1.05 21.01 -2.49
C GLU A 514 1.99 21.92 -3.27
N LEU A 515 3.09 22.31 -2.63
CA LEU A 515 4.24 22.95 -3.26
C LEU A 515 5.44 22.03 -3.06
N GLY A 516 6.17 21.73 -4.11
CA GLY A 516 7.31 20.84 -4.03
C GLY A 516 8.41 21.16 -5.02
N ALA A 517 9.51 20.48 -4.85
CA ALA A 517 10.60 20.46 -5.83
C ALA A 517 11.18 19.05 -5.90
N LYS A 518 11.47 18.60 -7.11
CA LYS A 518 12.25 17.39 -7.38
C LYS A 518 13.59 17.79 -7.94
N MET A 519 14.61 17.09 -7.52
CA MET A 519 15.99 17.38 -7.92
C MET A 519 16.68 16.09 -8.34
N GLU A 520 17.30 16.11 -9.51
CA GLU A 520 18.20 15.07 -9.97
C GLU A 520 19.63 15.62 -9.97
N VAL A 521 20.53 14.95 -9.26
CA VAL A 521 21.94 15.30 -9.19
C VAL A 521 22.74 14.21 -9.91
N GLY A 522 23.17 14.51 -11.12
CA GLY A 522 23.73 13.48 -12.01
C GLY A 522 22.67 12.44 -12.42
N ALA A 523 23.12 11.23 -12.77
CA ALA A 523 22.26 10.15 -13.23
C ALA A 523 21.81 9.19 -12.09
N SER A 524 22.23 9.43 -10.85
CA SER A 524 22.13 8.42 -9.79
C SER A 524 21.64 8.95 -8.44
N THR A 525 21.20 10.21 -8.39
CA THR A 525 20.74 10.81 -7.13
C THR A 525 19.47 11.60 -7.36
N SER A 526 18.42 11.26 -6.61
CA SER A 526 17.18 12.00 -6.56
C SER A 526 16.90 12.52 -5.16
N LEU A 527 16.47 13.77 -5.07
CA LEU A 527 15.99 14.42 -3.86
C LEU A 527 14.60 14.98 -4.13
N SER A 528 13.73 14.97 -3.14
CA SER A 528 12.44 15.64 -3.24
C SER A 528 12.06 16.32 -1.95
N VAL A 529 11.40 17.47 -2.06
CA VAL A 529 10.77 18.19 -0.96
C VAL A 529 9.33 18.48 -1.33
N ALA A 530 8.41 18.33 -0.37
CA ALA A 530 7.02 18.68 -0.53
C ALA A 530 6.48 19.37 0.73
N LEU A 531 5.71 20.43 0.54
CA LEU A 531 4.93 21.14 1.55
C LEU A 531 3.46 20.94 1.19
N TYR A 532 2.63 20.45 2.12
CA TYR A 532 1.23 20.16 1.80
C TYR A 532 0.26 20.68 2.87
N ASP A 533 -0.96 20.98 2.43
CA ASP A 533 -2.16 21.22 3.25
C ASP A 533 -3.28 20.33 2.70
N LEU A 534 -3.64 19.31 3.46
CA LEU A 534 -4.63 18.28 3.13
C LEU A 534 -5.84 18.44 4.06
N ARG A 535 -7.04 18.48 3.49
CA ARG A 535 -8.32 18.50 4.22
C ARG A 535 -9.20 17.35 3.80
N ARG A 536 -9.85 16.73 4.78
CA ARG A 536 -10.84 15.67 4.60
C ARG A 536 -12.14 16.10 5.28
N ARG A 537 -13.24 16.09 4.55
CA ARG A 537 -14.56 16.53 4.98
C ARG A 537 -15.60 15.41 4.86
N ASN A 538 -16.74 15.61 5.51
CA ASN A 538 -17.82 14.62 5.63
C ASN A 538 -17.35 13.32 6.29
N VAL A 539 -16.39 13.42 7.20
CA VAL A 539 -15.94 12.28 7.99
C VAL A 539 -17.06 11.87 8.94
N LEU A 540 -17.41 10.58 8.95
CA LEU A 540 -18.43 10.06 9.84
C LEU A 540 -17.99 10.24 11.30
N GLN A 541 -18.87 10.84 12.11
CA GLN A 541 -18.75 11.02 13.56
C GLN A 541 -19.97 10.39 14.22
N ASN A 542 -19.83 10.00 15.50
CA ASN A 542 -20.99 9.58 16.28
C ASN A 542 -21.99 10.72 16.38
N ASP A 543 -23.29 10.40 16.24
CA ASP A 543 -24.36 11.39 16.45
C ASP A 543 -24.41 11.76 17.95
N PRO A 544 -24.19 13.03 18.35
CA PRO A 544 -24.21 13.42 19.76
C PRO A 544 -25.59 13.39 20.39
N LEU A 545 -26.65 13.33 19.59
CA LEU A 545 -28.05 13.34 20.04
C LEU A 545 -28.69 11.95 20.03
N HIS A 546 -28.19 11.03 19.19
CA HIS A 546 -28.78 9.72 18.98
C HIS A 546 -27.71 8.62 19.07
N ASP A 547 -27.64 7.94 20.23
CA ASP A 547 -26.68 6.87 20.46
C ASP A 547 -26.81 5.73 19.43
N GLY A 548 -25.67 5.31 18.88
CA GLY A 548 -25.60 4.23 17.88
C GLY A 548 -25.74 4.70 16.44
N TYR A 549 -26.01 5.97 16.18
CA TYR A 549 -26.06 6.59 14.86
C TYR A 549 -24.81 7.40 14.57
N SER A 550 -24.65 7.78 13.31
CA SER A 550 -23.55 8.62 12.82
C SER A 550 -24.08 9.85 12.07
N ILE A 551 -23.23 10.88 12.00
CA ILE A 551 -23.44 12.08 11.19
C ILE A 551 -22.18 12.32 10.34
N ALA A 552 -22.35 12.83 9.11
CA ALA A 552 -21.25 13.07 8.17
C ALA A 552 -20.88 14.55 8.12
N VAL A 553 -20.31 15.06 9.23
CA VAL A 553 -20.00 16.50 9.39
C VAL A 553 -18.56 16.76 9.83
N GLY A 554 -17.78 15.72 10.16
CA GLY A 554 -16.42 15.90 10.64
C GLY A 554 -15.47 16.45 9.58
N GLU A 555 -14.54 17.34 9.99
CA GLU A 555 -13.41 17.76 9.17
C GLU A 555 -12.09 17.44 9.88
N GLN A 556 -11.14 16.93 9.10
CA GLN A 556 -9.76 16.68 9.52
C GLN A 556 -8.82 17.44 8.60
N ARG A 557 -7.75 17.98 9.17
CA ARG A 557 -6.71 18.68 8.43
C ARG A 557 -5.34 18.10 8.75
N SER A 558 -4.53 17.88 7.72
CA SER A 558 -3.15 17.48 7.85
C SER A 558 -2.25 18.41 7.07
N ARG A 559 -1.21 18.94 7.72
CA ARG A 559 -0.19 19.80 7.11
C ARG A 559 1.18 19.24 7.38
N GLY A 560 2.09 19.40 6.46
CA GLY A 560 3.42 18.87 6.68
C GLY A 560 4.46 19.27 5.67
N VAL A 561 5.66 18.79 5.99
CA VAL A 561 6.85 18.89 5.16
C VAL A 561 7.41 17.49 5.01
N GLU A 562 7.75 17.10 3.81
CA GLU A 562 8.38 15.81 3.50
C GLU A 562 9.67 16.03 2.73
N LEU A 563 10.71 15.28 3.11
CA LEU A 563 11.99 15.20 2.42
C LEU A 563 12.25 13.74 2.08
N ASN A 564 12.68 13.44 0.85
CA ASN A 564 13.12 12.10 0.46
C ASN A 564 14.41 12.19 -0.32
N ALA A 565 15.26 11.19 -0.17
CA ALA A 565 16.51 11.02 -0.88
C ALA A 565 16.72 9.57 -1.28
N ALA A 566 17.12 9.34 -2.52
CA ALA A 566 17.62 8.06 -3.01
C ALA A 566 18.85 8.33 -3.86
N ALA A 567 19.98 7.70 -3.54
CA ALA A 567 21.23 7.97 -4.21
C ALA A 567 22.10 6.72 -4.33
N ASP A 568 22.79 6.61 -5.46
CA ASP A 568 23.86 5.68 -5.71
C ASP A 568 25.13 6.52 -6.00
N LEU A 569 25.88 6.85 -4.95
CA LEU A 569 26.91 7.89 -4.94
C LEU A 569 28.24 7.48 -5.62
N GLY A 570 28.25 6.37 -6.38
CA GLY A 570 29.48 5.80 -6.92
C GLY A 570 30.35 5.15 -5.83
N SER A 571 31.47 4.57 -6.23
CA SER A 571 32.38 3.87 -5.27
C SER A 571 31.67 2.82 -4.39
N GLY A 572 30.49 2.35 -4.78
CA GLY A 572 29.72 1.34 -4.06
C GLY A 572 28.83 1.85 -2.92
N LEU A 573 28.71 3.16 -2.72
CA LEU A 573 27.87 3.73 -1.66
C LEU A 573 26.48 4.05 -2.19
N SER A 574 25.44 3.45 -1.58
CA SER A 574 24.02 3.74 -1.82
C SER A 574 23.35 4.27 -0.56
N LEU A 575 22.39 5.17 -0.73
CA LEU A 575 21.62 5.82 0.33
C LEU A 575 20.15 5.83 -0.03
N PHE A 576 19.29 5.54 0.95
CA PHE A 576 17.85 5.76 0.89
C PHE A 576 17.35 6.29 2.22
N GLY A 577 16.51 7.33 2.18
CA GLY A 577 15.94 7.86 3.41
C GLY A 577 14.94 8.98 3.19
N GLY A 578 14.30 9.35 4.28
CA GLY A 578 13.33 10.43 4.28
C GLY A 578 13.00 10.92 5.67
N TYR A 579 12.44 12.12 5.71
CA TYR A 579 11.94 12.76 6.92
C TYR A 579 10.58 13.38 6.63
N ALA A 580 9.66 13.29 7.59
CA ALA A 580 8.38 13.97 7.54
C ALA A 580 8.07 14.70 8.86
N TYR A 581 7.59 15.91 8.72
CA TYR A 581 6.82 16.60 9.76
C TYR A 581 5.34 16.56 9.36
N THR A 582 4.46 16.07 10.26
CA THR A 582 3.02 15.93 10.02
C THR A 582 2.23 16.47 11.19
N ASP A 583 1.45 17.54 10.97
CA ASP A 583 0.50 18.08 11.95
C ASP A 583 -0.93 17.76 11.47
N ALA A 584 -1.49 16.68 12.02
CA ALA A 584 -2.80 16.15 11.65
C ALA A 584 -3.77 16.28 12.83
N VAL A 585 -4.84 17.05 12.65
CA VAL A 585 -5.79 17.40 13.70
C VAL A 585 -7.23 17.31 13.23
N VAL A 586 -8.16 17.12 14.16
CA VAL A 586 -9.60 17.33 13.95
C VAL A 586 -9.89 18.80 13.94
N THR A 587 -10.56 19.31 12.91
CA THR A 587 -10.95 20.73 12.79
C THR A 587 -12.44 20.96 12.99
N ASP A 588 -13.25 19.93 12.76
CA ASP A 588 -14.69 19.89 13.05
C ASP A 588 -15.08 18.47 13.49
N ASP A 589 -15.87 18.35 14.56
CA ASP A 589 -16.33 17.09 15.10
C ASP A 589 -17.87 16.98 15.12
N GLY A 590 -18.56 17.90 14.46
CA GLY A 590 -20.02 17.91 14.37
C GLY A 590 -20.72 18.23 15.69
N GLY A 591 -20.04 18.90 16.62
CA GLY A 591 -20.62 19.34 17.89
C GLY A 591 -20.74 18.22 18.92
N GLN A 592 -19.75 17.33 19.00
CA GLN A 592 -19.71 16.26 20.00
C GLN A 592 -19.80 16.80 21.44
N ARG A 593 -20.44 16.06 22.36
CA ARG A 593 -20.56 16.43 23.80
C ARG A 593 -19.20 16.65 24.45
N ILE A 594 -18.20 15.84 24.06
CA ILE A 594 -16.80 16.03 24.44
C ILE A 594 -16.07 16.34 23.13
N SER A 595 -15.74 17.62 22.94
CA SER A 595 -15.13 18.07 21.69
C SER A 595 -13.77 17.46 21.47
N SER A 596 -13.54 16.97 20.24
CA SER A 596 -12.26 16.52 19.74
C SER A 596 -11.55 17.56 18.86
N VAL A 597 -12.14 18.72 18.64
CA VAL A 597 -11.55 19.80 17.85
C VAL A 597 -10.21 20.24 18.44
N GLY A 598 -9.19 20.32 17.59
CA GLY A 598 -7.80 20.56 17.96
C GLY A 598 -7.03 19.35 18.46
N GLN A 599 -7.68 18.20 18.69
CA GLN A 599 -6.99 16.97 19.03
C GLN A 599 -6.25 16.40 17.82
N ARG A 600 -5.09 15.82 18.08
CA ARG A 600 -4.31 15.13 17.05
C ARG A 600 -4.99 13.82 16.64
N LEU A 601 -4.86 13.47 15.36
CA LEU A 601 -5.32 12.18 14.88
C LEU A 601 -4.51 11.05 15.53
N ASN A 602 -5.20 9.95 15.83
CA ASN A 602 -4.61 8.80 16.51
C ASN A 602 -3.44 8.20 15.72
N ASN A 603 -2.39 7.80 16.43
CA ASN A 603 -1.22 7.13 15.90
C ASN A 603 -0.36 7.94 14.92
N VAL A 604 -0.55 9.24 14.81
CA VAL A 604 0.21 10.12 13.93
C VAL A 604 1.34 10.82 14.69
N PRO A 605 2.63 10.47 14.46
CA PRO A 605 3.75 11.19 15.01
C PRO A 605 3.93 12.54 14.28
N ARG A 606 4.36 13.59 14.99
CA ARG A 606 4.74 14.85 14.33
C ARG A 606 5.99 14.73 13.50
N HIS A 607 6.94 13.94 13.98
CA HIS A 607 8.22 13.73 13.32
C HIS A 607 8.40 12.24 13.07
N SER A 608 8.74 11.88 11.85
CA SER A 608 9.13 10.52 11.48
C SER A 608 10.25 10.58 10.43
N GLY A 609 11.11 9.58 10.44
CA GLY A 609 12.18 9.50 9.44
C GLY A 609 12.92 8.20 9.50
N SER A 610 13.58 7.91 8.39
CA SER A 610 14.44 6.75 8.21
C SER A 610 15.64 7.11 7.34
N LEU A 611 16.73 6.43 7.57
CA LEU A 611 17.94 6.50 6.75
C LEU A 611 18.55 5.11 6.68
N TRP A 612 18.85 4.64 5.48
CA TRP A 612 19.58 3.42 5.21
C TRP A 612 20.76 3.70 4.30
N LEU A 613 21.92 3.21 4.68
CA LEU A 613 23.17 3.31 3.93
C LEU A 613 23.65 1.89 3.62
N GLN A 614 24.20 1.68 2.44
CA GLN A 614 24.90 0.46 2.05
C GLN A 614 26.19 0.82 1.34
N TYR A 615 27.25 0.15 1.69
CA TYR A 615 28.53 0.21 1.00
C TYR A 615 28.89 -1.17 0.44
N ALA A 616 28.98 -1.28 -0.87
CA ALA A 616 29.48 -2.45 -1.59
C ALA A 616 30.99 -2.27 -1.82
N ALA A 617 31.79 -3.14 -1.25
CA ALA A 617 33.24 -3.05 -1.33
C ALA A 617 33.78 -3.43 -2.72
N HIS A 618 34.93 -2.89 -3.08
CA HIS A 618 35.63 -3.15 -4.34
C HIS A 618 37.07 -3.62 -4.11
N GLY A 619 37.70 -4.17 -5.14
CA GLY A 619 39.09 -4.62 -5.11
C GLY A 619 39.29 -5.88 -4.27
N ALA A 620 40.17 -5.84 -3.28
CA ALA A 620 40.51 -7.02 -2.44
C ALA A 620 39.34 -7.50 -1.56
N ALA A 621 38.36 -6.64 -1.30
CA ALA A 621 37.16 -6.94 -0.54
C ALA A 621 35.91 -7.10 -1.42
N ASP A 622 36.10 -7.30 -2.73
CA ASP A 622 34.99 -7.49 -3.68
C ASP A 622 34.03 -8.60 -3.24
N GLY A 623 32.74 -8.36 -3.45
CA GLY A 623 31.66 -9.23 -2.99
C GLY A 623 31.15 -8.96 -1.59
N TRP A 624 31.88 -8.21 -0.75
CA TRP A 624 31.37 -7.79 0.55
C TRP A 624 30.51 -6.52 0.45
N SER A 625 29.42 -6.48 1.22
CA SER A 625 28.70 -5.24 1.46
C SER A 625 28.32 -5.12 2.93
N ILE A 626 28.45 -3.89 3.45
CA ILE A 626 28.01 -3.53 4.80
C ILE A 626 26.89 -2.49 4.68
N SER A 627 25.88 -2.62 5.51
CA SER A 627 24.77 -1.70 5.53
C SER A 627 24.35 -1.37 6.96
N GLY A 628 23.68 -0.24 7.12
CA GLY A 628 23.12 0.15 8.40
C GLY A 628 22.23 1.36 8.26
N GLY A 629 21.34 1.51 9.23
CA GLY A 629 20.39 2.58 9.21
C GLY A 629 19.70 2.82 10.53
N ALA A 630 18.88 3.87 10.55
CA ALA A 630 18.07 4.24 11.68
C ALA A 630 16.66 4.58 11.21
N ARG A 631 15.67 4.29 12.04
CA ARG A 631 14.30 4.75 11.90
C ARG A 631 13.82 5.33 13.20
N ALA A 632 13.08 6.44 13.12
CA ALA A 632 12.60 7.17 14.27
C ALA A 632 11.18 7.67 14.07
N GLU A 633 10.39 7.59 15.13
CA GLU A 633 9.11 8.28 15.23
C GLU A 633 9.07 9.10 16.51
N GLY A 634 8.60 10.33 16.42
CA GLY A 634 8.33 11.18 17.56
C GLY A 634 7.16 10.66 18.39
N GLU A 635 6.93 11.31 19.53
CA GLU A 635 5.77 11.05 20.37
C GLU A 635 4.45 11.17 19.55
N LYS A 636 3.55 10.24 19.78
CA LYS A 636 2.21 10.24 19.20
C LYS A 636 1.14 9.99 20.27
N SER A 637 -0.09 10.33 19.97
CA SER A 637 -1.24 10.09 20.83
C SER A 637 -2.21 9.11 20.21
N ALA A 638 -2.89 8.32 21.02
CA ALA A 638 -4.00 7.50 20.58
C ALA A 638 -5.00 7.29 21.73
N TYR A 639 -6.26 7.57 21.47
CA TYR A 639 -7.38 7.37 22.42
C TYR A 639 -7.17 8.03 23.79
N GLY A 640 -6.51 9.20 23.82
CA GLY A 640 -6.23 9.96 25.05
C GLY A 640 -4.92 9.59 25.76
N HIS A 641 -4.20 8.58 25.30
CA HIS A 641 -2.90 8.14 25.83
C HIS A 641 -1.75 8.73 24.99
N ARG A 642 -0.59 8.89 25.62
CA ARG A 642 0.65 9.37 24.96
C ARG A 642 1.59 8.19 24.75
N ILE A 643 1.92 7.90 23.50
CA ILE A 643 2.87 6.85 23.13
C ILE A 643 4.25 7.52 22.97
N PRO A 644 5.27 7.10 23.72
CA PRO A 644 6.62 7.65 23.60
C PRO A 644 7.18 7.50 22.19
N GLY A 645 7.96 8.47 21.76
CA GLY A 645 8.76 8.37 20.54
C GLY A 645 9.88 7.35 20.70
N TYR A 646 10.40 6.87 19.58
CA TYR A 646 11.49 5.90 19.56
C TYR A 646 12.47 6.16 18.42
N MET A 647 13.68 5.64 18.57
CA MET A 647 14.67 5.49 17.52
C MET A 647 15.30 4.11 17.64
N VAL A 648 15.32 3.36 16.55
CA VAL A 648 15.93 2.03 16.46
C VAL A 648 16.95 2.01 15.34
N PHE A 649 17.98 1.19 15.50
CA PHE A 649 19.10 1.05 14.58
C PHE A 649 19.17 -0.37 14.07
N ASP A 650 19.39 -0.50 12.77
CA ASP A 650 19.53 -1.77 12.08
C ASP A 650 20.90 -1.83 11.40
N ALA A 651 21.48 -3.02 11.26
CA ALA A 651 22.77 -3.25 10.59
C ALA A 651 22.70 -4.49 9.72
N GLY A 652 23.50 -4.52 8.65
CA GLY A 652 23.57 -5.64 7.74
C GLY A 652 25.00 -5.90 7.25
N LEU A 653 25.31 -7.16 6.99
CA LEU A 653 26.53 -7.63 6.35
C LEU A 653 26.13 -8.65 5.29
N ALA A 654 26.59 -8.47 4.06
CA ALA A 654 26.37 -9.45 3.01
C ALA A 654 27.68 -9.79 2.28
N TYR A 655 27.73 -10.99 1.73
CA TYR A 655 28.84 -11.47 0.95
C TYR A 655 28.35 -12.25 -0.26
N ARG A 656 28.80 -11.89 -1.46
CA ARG A 656 28.52 -12.57 -2.72
C ARG A 656 29.82 -13.12 -3.31
N GLN A 657 29.82 -14.41 -3.60
CA GLN A 657 30.94 -15.08 -4.27
C GLN A 657 30.44 -15.99 -5.37
N ARG A 658 30.72 -15.66 -6.62
CA ARG A 658 30.24 -16.40 -7.80
C ARG A 658 28.72 -16.54 -7.77
N HIS A 659 28.24 -17.76 -7.53
CA HIS A 659 26.81 -18.10 -7.48
C HIS A 659 26.23 -18.02 -6.06
N TRP A 660 27.07 -17.94 -5.03
CA TRP A 660 26.62 -17.93 -3.63
C TRP A 660 26.48 -16.51 -3.11
N HIS A 661 25.42 -16.30 -2.34
CA HIS A 661 25.25 -15.07 -1.57
C HIS A 661 24.82 -15.38 -0.14
N TYR A 662 25.34 -14.60 0.78
CA TYR A 662 25.08 -14.71 2.21
C TYR A 662 24.65 -13.33 2.70
N ALA A 663 23.69 -13.27 3.61
CA ALA A 663 23.33 -12.02 4.26
C ALA A 663 23.01 -12.26 5.75
N LEU A 664 23.44 -11.32 6.57
CA LEU A 664 23.19 -11.26 7.99
C LEU A 664 22.65 -9.87 8.32
N ASN A 665 21.44 -9.78 8.86
CA ASN A 665 20.85 -8.53 9.29
C ASN A 665 20.48 -8.59 10.77
N LEU A 666 20.79 -7.51 11.49
CA LEU A 666 20.46 -7.27 12.88
C LEU A 666 19.49 -6.10 12.94
N LYS A 667 18.22 -6.36 13.16
CA LYS A 667 17.15 -5.34 13.33
C LYS A 667 17.04 -4.98 14.81
N ASN A 668 16.75 -3.70 15.12
CA ASN A 668 16.71 -3.16 16.47
C ASN A 668 17.96 -3.58 17.28
N ALA A 669 19.16 -3.24 16.78
CA ALA A 669 20.46 -3.74 17.25
C ALA A 669 20.70 -3.52 18.76
N PHE A 670 20.13 -2.46 19.34
CA PHE A 670 20.27 -2.11 20.75
C PHE A 670 19.15 -2.64 21.63
N ASP A 671 18.23 -3.47 21.08
CA ASP A 671 17.11 -4.07 21.79
C ASP A 671 16.22 -3.03 22.50
N HIS A 672 15.95 -1.92 21.82
CA HIS A 672 15.15 -0.85 22.38
C HIS A 672 13.67 -1.26 22.45
N ASP A 673 13.08 -1.11 23.64
CA ASP A 673 11.65 -1.31 23.86
C ASP A 673 10.85 -0.13 23.32
N TYR A 674 9.96 -0.36 22.37
CA TYR A 674 9.13 0.68 21.77
C TYR A 674 7.72 0.19 21.45
N PHE A 675 6.83 1.14 21.09
CA PHE A 675 5.44 0.88 20.77
C PHE A 675 5.11 1.44 19.38
N THR A 676 4.44 0.64 18.54
CA THR A 676 4.14 1.00 17.15
C THR A 676 2.83 1.76 17.01
N GLY A 677 1.85 1.55 17.90
CA GLY A 677 0.57 2.24 17.84
C GLY A 677 -0.33 1.92 19.02
N GLY A 678 -1.41 2.67 19.13
CA GLY A 678 -2.43 2.49 20.17
C GLY A 678 -3.76 2.06 19.57
N LEU A 679 -4.41 1.16 20.28
CA LEU A 679 -5.79 0.73 20.11
C LEU A 679 -6.62 1.26 21.29
N GLN A 680 -7.95 1.26 21.17
CA GLN A 680 -8.82 1.79 22.22
C GLN A 680 -8.52 1.21 23.63
N ARG A 681 -8.12 -0.04 23.74
CA ARG A 681 -7.90 -0.76 25.01
C ARG A 681 -6.55 -1.47 25.11
N ALA A 682 -5.63 -1.17 24.18
CA ALA A 682 -4.34 -1.82 24.15
C ALA A 682 -3.31 -0.96 23.39
N VAL A 683 -2.02 -1.22 23.60
CA VAL A 683 -0.92 -0.64 22.88
C VAL A 683 -0.15 -1.71 22.13
N ALA A 684 0.14 -1.50 20.86
CA ALA A 684 0.89 -2.41 20.02
C ALA A 684 2.40 -2.31 20.28
N LEU A 685 3.04 -3.47 20.41
CA LEU A 685 4.47 -3.56 20.69
C LEU A 685 5.30 -3.51 19.40
N GLY A 686 6.45 -2.85 19.48
CA GLY A 686 7.50 -2.96 18.48
C GLY A 686 8.27 -4.28 18.58
N ASP A 687 8.98 -4.64 17.52
CA ASP A 687 9.79 -5.85 17.49
C ASP A 687 11.06 -5.70 18.34
N PRO A 688 11.44 -6.71 19.14
CA PRO A 688 12.72 -6.73 19.84
C PRO A 688 13.88 -6.88 18.86
N ARG A 689 15.10 -6.96 19.38
CA ARG A 689 16.27 -7.28 18.57
C ARG A 689 16.08 -8.58 17.82
N THR A 690 16.18 -8.54 16.50
CA THR A 690 15.96 -9.68 15.61
C THR A 690 17.17 -9.91 14.72
N LEU A 691 17.70 -11.13 14.72
CA LEU A 691 18.78 -11.57 13.86
C LEU A 691 18.20 -12.39 12.71
N LEU A 692 18.59 -12.06 11.48
CA LEU A 692 18.22 -12.76 10.25
C LEU A 692 19.48 -13.17 9.50
N PHE A 693 19.57 -14.43 9.16
CA PHE A 693 20.64 -14.98 8.33
C PHE A 693 20.04 -15.65 7.11
N SER A 694 20.60 -15.41 5.94
CA SER A 694 20.24 -16.12 4.72
C SER A 694 21.44 -16.59 3.94
N VAL A 695 21.28 -17.70 3.25
CA VAL A 695 22.20 -18.23 2.24
C VAL A 695 21.40 -18.57 0.99
N GLY A 696 21.91 -18.15 -0.15
CA GLY A 696 21.27 -18.45 -1.42
C GLY A 696 22.26 -18.72 -2.53
N VAL A 697 21.72 -19.25 -3.62
CA VAL A 697 22.47 -19.60 -4.83
C VAL A 697 21.75 -19.04 -6.04
N ASP A 698 22.51 -18.39 -6.92
CA ASP A 698 22.07 -17.85 -8.21
C ASP A 698 22.74 -18.63 -9.35
N TYR A 699 21.96 -19.12 -10.34
CA TYR A 699 22.44 -19.80 -11.56
C TYR A 699 21.88 -19.15 -12.81
#